data_f81ed154c632b021d77a7a0533729719
#
_entry.id   f81ed154c632b021d77a7a0533729719
#
_cell.length_a   1.000
_cell.length_b   1.000
_cell.length_c   1.000
_cell.angle_alpha   90.00
_cell.angle_beta   90.00
_cell.angle_gamma   90.00
#
_symmetry.space_group_name_H-M   'P 1'
#
loop_
_entity.id
_entity.type
_entity.pdbx_description
1 polymer ?
#
loop_
_entity_poly.entity_id
_entity_poly.type
_entity_poly.pdbx_seq_one_letter_code
_entity_poly.pdbx_strand_id
1 'polypeptide(L)'
;MSKVRSFASAVLCLAMMACSGDADAQATWYEPAPLLASVRPEAQQTAEHVLGDLSALPLYDLHLDLADDLASFELHEDVYYTNTEGAPLRDIVLRVYANHGEEHPAVTLAEASCEGQPCVVGWQPSGALTLTPRTPLEAGARLLVHVHLRGTLKEIAAQRTNILAQAMEGMGRMQDAARAGDYGLLAHGDAMASLTRFYAVLARRHGGQWVGDEQSGLGDVAPDRLCHVRALITTAPGIVVAASGLVAQERTTIVHGQPGRHEVSVVAGLVRDFAVLASPHFELATQQAGEVEVRSVFVRDDAQAGRRVLDAGAHAFHTFETRFGPYPYRQLDLVEAPLVGGAGGVEFSGLVTVASMFYRPITGGADAGGANAGGTDLGSVAGLLGGAGLGGFGQMMIEPMLEFVTAHEVSHQWWSGVVGSDSRANPFVDESLAQYSAVLAVEDRYGAERAAQEMARQVAQNYQIMRMNGQPDGKVDRPAHAFPSELAYAGLVYGKGPFFYREARRVMGDEAFFAALRSYATLNAFRVTTPTELRAAFARGPHARQVRRLFARYFEQNHGDEDLGQGDQGSMLGQWLGADGGDVSSLLQRLLGPGGLGGLGNLGQGGAGQGGAANDAQDAQAMAAALREAVQALQDLGGTSTTATPSVP
;
A
#
# COMPACT_ATOMS: atom_id res chain seq x y z
N MET A 1 47.75 6.16 -9.95
CA MET A 1 47.41 7.17 -10.97
C MET A 1 45.97 6.90 -11.43
N SER A 2 45.08 7.59 -10.77
CA SER A 2 43.62 7.43 -10.88
C SER A 2 43.10 8.28 -12.06
N LYS A 3 42.37 7.68 -12.98
CA LYS A 3 41.61 8.43 -13.99
C LYS A 3 40.19 8.60 -13.51
N VAL A 4 39.90 9.75 -12.92
CA VAL A 4 38.57 10.27 -12.68
C VAL A 4 37.97 10.65 -14.03
N ARG A 5 36.90 9.96 -14.44
CA ARG A 5 36.04 10.39 -15.56
C ARG A 5 34.97 11.31 -15.02
N SER A 6 35.10 12.57 -15.33
CA SER A 6 34.09 13.60 -15.10
C SER A 6 32.93 13.37 -16.04
N PHE A 7 31.72 13.07 -15.49
CA PHE A 7 30.46 13.15 -16.23
C PHE A 7 30.00 14.61 -16.22
N ALA A 8 29.93 15.20 -17.41
CA ALA A 8 29.42 16.54 -17.60
C ALA A 8 27.89 16.52 -17.36
N SER A 9 27.45 17.14 -16.28
CA SER A 9 26.05 17.48 -16.05
C SER A 9 25.60 18.50 -17.10
N ALA A 10 24.68 18.10 -17.95
CA ALA A 10 23.95 19.04 -18.80
C ALA A 10 22.99 19.86 -17.91
N VAL A 11 23.41 21.04 -17.55
CA VAL A 11 22.59 22.01 -16.80
C VAL A 11 21.50 22.52 -17.75
N LEU A 12 20.25 22.08 -17.53
CA LEU A 12 19.08 22.65 -18.17
C LEU A 12 18.69 23.93 -17.39
N CYS A 13 19.09 25.09 -17.90
CA CYS A 13 18.64 26.39 -17.36
C CYS A 13 17.14 26.57 -17.63
N LEU A 14 16.29 26.45 -16.62
CA LEU A 14 14.94 27.00 -16.66
C LEU A 14 15.06 28.53 -16.51
N ALA A 15 14.80 29.26 -17.59
CA ALA A 15 14.69 30.70 -17.56
C ALA A 15 13.36 31.09 -16.86
N MET A 16 13.45 31.72 -15.69
CA MET A 16 12.33 32.49 -15.15
C MET A 16 12.20 33.80 -15.96
N MET A 17 11.17 33.90 -16.79
CA MET A 17 10.74 35.18 -17.34
C MET A 17 9.85 35.90 -16.33
N ALA A 18 10.32 37.06 -15.88
CA ALA A 18 9.53 37.97 -15.09
C ALA A 18 8.38 38.53 -15.97
N CYS A 19 7.15 38.45 -15.46
CA CYS A 19 5.96 38.99 -16.08
C CYS A 19 6.04 40.53 -16.19
N SER A 20 6.09 41.04 -17.43
CA SER A 20 5.61 42.36 -17.77
C SER A 20 4.27 42.16 -18.48
N GLY A 21 3.20 42.82 -17.95
CA GLY A 21 1.85 42.61 -18.41
C GLY A 21 1.62 43.01 -19.86
N ASP A 22 1.00 42.07 -20.58
CA ASP A 22 0.18 42.33 -21.74
C ASP A 22 -1.03 41.40 -21.69
N ALA A 23 -2.22 42.00 -21.76
CA ALA A 23 -3.50 41.29 -21.74
C ALA A 23 -3.75 40.64 -23.10
N ASP A 24 -3.18 39.45 -23.33
CA ASP A 24 -3.56 38.46 -24.36
C ASP A 24 -2.60 37.26 -24.39
N ALA A 25 -1.85 36.98 -23.32
CA ALA A 25 -1.02 35.79 -23.23
C ALA A 25 -1.94 34.55 -22.94
N GLN A 26 -2.34 33.84 -24.00
CA GLN A 26 -2.79 32.45 -23.81
C GLN A 26 -1.70 31.72 -23.05
N ALA A 27 -2.05 31.11 -21.90
CA ALA A 27 -1.11 30.26 -21.13
C ALA A 27 -0.38 29.31 -22.07
N THR A 28 0.93 29.29 -22.00
CA THR A 28 1.72 28.34 -22.76
C THR A 28 1.41 26.95 -22.21
N TRP A 29 0.86 26.06 -23.07
CA TRP A 29 0.59 24.68 -22.68
C TRP A 29 1.91 24.00 -22.27
N TYR A 30 1.83 23.05 -21.32
CA TYR A 30 3.02 22.36 -20.84
C TYR A 30 3.68 21.49 -21.92
N GLU A 31 4.99 21.31 -21.79
CA GLU A 31 5.77 20.40 -22.60
C GLU A 31 6.01 19.08 -21.80
N PRO A 32 5.69 17.89 -22.36
CA PRO A 32 5.85 16.63 -21.60
C PRO A 32 7.31 16.19 -21.42
N ALA A 33 8.22 16.61 -22.28
CA ALA A 33 9.61 16.14 -22.29
C ALA A 33 10.35 16.28 -20.93
N PRO A 34 10.26 17.40 -20.19
CA PRO A 34 10.87 17.49 -18.87
C PRO A 34 10.27 16.52 -17.85
N LEU A 35 8.98 16.21 -17.94
CA LEU A 35 8.27 15.29 -17.05
C LEU A 35 8.66 13.83 -17.31
N LEU A 36 8.92 13.52 -18.59
CA LEU A 36 9.36 12.20 -19.02
C LEU A 36 10.81 11.89 -18.64
N ALA A 37 11.55 12.82 -18.04
CA ALA A 37 12.89 12.56 -17.48
C ALA A 37 12.86 11.45 -16.40
N SER A 38 11.74 11.25 -15.71
CA SER A 38 11.52 10.17 -14.75
C SER A 38 11.30 8.79 -15.39
N VAL A 39 10.99 8.75 -16.69
CA VAL A 39 10.60 7.55 -17.44
C VAL A 39 11.76 7.04 -18.29
N ARG A 40 11.93 5.74 -18.42
CA ARG A 40 12.94 5.11 -19.28
C ARG A 40 12.57 5.27 -20.76
N PRO A 41 13.54 5.40 -21.66
CA PRO A 41 13.28 5.68 -23.08
C PRO A 41 12.39 4.67 -23.78
N GLU A 42 12.54 3.37 -23.46
CA GLU A 42 11.74 2.30 -24.05
C GLU A 42 10.27 2.37 -23.62
N ALA A 43 10.05 2.77 -22.36
CA ALA A 43 8.71 2.96 -21.83
C ALA A 43 8.04 4.22 -22.43
N GLN A 44 8.82 5.30 -22.67
CA GLN A 44 8.32 6.48 -23.39
C GLN A 44 7.85 6.11 -24.81
N GLN A 45 8.67 5.38 -25.57
CA GLN A 45 8.31 4.92 -26.92
C GLN A 45 7.04 4.03 -26.91
N THR A 46 6.93 3.14 -25.91
CA THR A 46 5.75 2.29 -25.75
C THR A 46 4.51 3.14 -25.45
N ALA A 47 4.63 4.13 -24.57
CA ALA A 47 3.52 5.03 -24.21
C ALA A 47 3.08 5.87 -25.41
N GLU A 48 4.01 6.45 -26.17
CA GLU A 48 3.71 7.18 -27.41
C GLU A 48 2.97 6.30 -28.42
N HIS A 49 3.40 5.05 -28.59
CA HIS A 49 2.74 4.11 -29.48
C HIS A 49 1.32 3.76 -29.03
N VAL A 50 1.10 3.59 -27.71
CA VAL A 50 -0.19 3.14 -27.14
C VAL A 50 -1.17 4.29 -26.96
N LEU A 51 -0.70 5.46 -26.54
CA LEU A 51 -1.51 6.60 -26.10
C LEU A 51 -1.54 7.72 -27.15
N GLY A 52 -0.56 7.80 -28.05
CA GLY A 52 -0.42 8.86 -29.04
C GLY A 52 0.22 10.12 -28.44
N ASP A 53 -0.49 11.24 -28.51
CA ASP A 53 0.00 12.53 -28.01
C ASP A 53 0.02 12.57 -26.46
N LEU A 54 1.22 12.46 -25.88
CA LEU A 54 1.40 12.50 -24.43
C LEU A 54 1.10 13.88 -23.82
N SER A 55 1.05 14.97 -24.63
CA SER A 55 0.63 16.30 -24.17
C SER A 55 -0.88 16.40 -23.95
N ALA A 56 -1.64 15.41 -24.37
CA ALA A 56 -3.07 15.31 -24.10
C ALA A 56 -3.41 14.69 -22.74
N LEU A 57 -2.42 14.05 -22.08
CA LEU A 57 -2.59 13.56 -20.70
C LEU A 57 -2.76 14.77 -19.76
N PRO A 58 -3.52 14.62 -18.65
CA PRO A 58 -3.56 15.67 -17.63
C PRO A 58 -2.17 15.88 -17.01
N LEU A 59 -1.83 17.15 -16.74
CA LEU A 59 -0.73 17.51 -15.85
C LEU A 59 -1.32 18.13 -14.59
N TYR A 60 -0.87 17.66 -13.44
CA TYR A 60 -1.06 18.29 -12.14
C TYR A 60 0.25 18.95 -11.73
N ASP A 61 0.25 20.28 -11.68
CA ASP A 61 1.39 21.09 -11.26
C ASP A 61 1.13 21.58 -9.84
N LEU A 62 1.87 21.00 -8.88
CA LEU A 62 1.60 21.09 -7.46
C LEU A 62 2.63 21.99 -6.77
N HIS A 63 2.18 23.02 -6.09
CA HIS A 63 3.01 23.83 -5.19
C HIS A 63 2.53 23.59 -3.76
N LEU A 64 3.16 22.61 -3.10
CA LEU A 64 2.85 22.14 -1.76
C LEU A 64 3.73 22.83 -0.73
N ASP A 65 3.13 23.56 0.21
CA ASP A 65 3.80 24.11 1.39
C ASP A 65 3.36 23.31 2.62
N LEU A 66 4.28 22.51 3.20
CA LEU A 66 4.04 21.70 4.36
C LEU A 66 4.46 22.48 5.62
N ALA A 67 3.56 22.54 6.61
CA ALA A 67 3.83 23.22 7.88
C ALA A 67 5.00 22.58 8.63
N ASP A 68 5.68 23.36 9.44
CA ASP A 68 6.91 22.96 10.16
C ASP A 68 6.68 21.80 11.15
N ASP A 69 5.46 21.68 11.68
CA ASP A 69 5.02 20.60 12.56
C ASP A 69 4.49 19.36 11.82
N LEU A 70 4.51 19.38 10.50
CA LEU A 70 4.00 18.32 9.63
C LEU A 70 2.50 18.01 9.79
N ALA A 71 1.73 18.88 10.45
CA ALA A 71 0.33 18.62 10.76
C ALA A 71 -0.67 19.25 9.77
N SER A 72 -0.21 20.13 8.89
CA SER A 72 -1.07 20.79 7.91
C SER A 72 -0.29 21.19 6.65
N PHE A 73 -1.03 21.49 5.59
CA PHE A 73 -0.45 21.96 4.33
C PHE A 73 -1.32 23.00 3.62
N GLU A 74 -0.68 23.77 2.76
CA GLU A 74 -1.31 24.62 1.77
C GLU A 74 -0.85 24.16 0.38
N LEU A 75 -1.80 24.03 -0.56
CA LEU A 75 -1.55 23.53 -1.91
C LEU A 75 -2.13 24.48 -2.95
N HIS A 76 -1.28 25.00 -3.81
CA HIS A 76 -1.69 25.64 -5.06
C HIS A 76 -1.46 24.62 -6.18
N GLU A 77 -2.49 24.34 -6.93
CA GLU A 77 -2.50 23.32 -7.97
C GLU A 77 -3.00 23.89 -9.28
N ASP A 78 -2.26 23.65 -10.35
CA ASP A 78 -2.64 23.96 -11.72
C ASP A 78 -2.94 22.64 -12.46
N VAL A 79 -4.20 22.48 -12.89
CA VAL A 79 -4.64 21.29 -13.64
C VAL A 79 -4.74 21.62 -15.12
N TYR A 80 -3.83 21.08 -15.91
CA TYR A 80 -3.83 21.17 -17.37
C TYR A 80 -4.65 20.02 -17.94
N TYR A 81 -5.82 20.30 -18.47
CA TYR A 81 -6.74 19.29 -18.96
C TYR A 81 -7.06 19.45 -20.44
N THR A 82 -6.92 18.37 -21.22
CA THR A 82 -7.40 18.27 -22.61
C THR A 82 -8.64 17.38 -22.64
N ASN A 83 -9.73 17.86 -23.24
CA ASN A 83 -10.93 17.03 -23.42
C ASN A 83 -10.69 15.94 -24.48
N THR A 84 -10.37 14.74 -24.05
CA THR A 84 -10.15 13.56 -24.90
C THR A 84 -11.40 12.69 -25.09
N GLU A 85 -12.58 13.15 -24.62
CA GLU A 85 -13.81 12.33 -24.58
C GLU A 85 -14.57 12.24 -25.92
N GLY A 86 -14.10 12.91 -26.95
CA GLY A 86 -14.75 12.87 -28.28
C GLY A 86 -16.08 13.62 -28.37
N ALA A 87 -16.54 14.25 -27.30
CA ALA A 87 -17.77 15.04 -27.21
C ALA A 87 -17.57 16.26 -26.31
N PRO A 88 -18.34 17.35 -26.48
CA PRO A 88 -18.28 18.51 -25.60
C PRO A 88 -18.64 18.14 -24.16
N LEU A 89 -17.86 18.68 -23.21
CA LEU A 89 -18.10 18.54 -21.77
C LEU A 89 -18.73 19.80 -21.21
N ARG A 90 -19.89 19.67 -20.55
CA ARG A 90 -20.54 20.77 -19.83
C ARG A 90 -19.88 21.05 -18.50
N ASP A 91 -19.48 19.97 -17.82
CA ASP A 91 -18.85 20.02 -16.52
C ASP A 91 -17.53 19.25 -16.54
N ILE A 92 -16.56 19.73 -15.80
CA ILE A 92 -15.34 19.02 -15.45
C ILE A 92 -15.40 18.75 -13.94
N VAL A 93 -15.19 17.51 -13.54
CA VAL A 93 -15.23 17.13 -12.12
C VAL A 93 -13.84 16.67 -11.68
N LEU A 94 -13.35 17.30 -10.62
CA LEU A 94 -12.16 16.87 -9.89
C LEU A 94 -12.57 16.26 -8.54
N ARG A 95 -11.71 15.42 -8.00
CA ARG A 95 -11.90 14.76 -6.70
C ARG A 95 -10.67 14.91 -5.84
N VAL A 96 -10.87 15.27 -4.59
CA VAL A 96 -9.88 15.16 -3.52
C VAL A 96 -10.24 13.92 -2.71
N TYR A 97 -9.60 12.80 -3.03
CA TYR A 97 -9.96 11.51 -2.46
C TYR A 97 -9.66 11.40 -0.95
N ALA A 98 -8.83 12.27 -0.38
CA ALA A 98 -8.61 12.35 1.06
C ALA A 98 -9.87 12.65 1.87
N ASN A 99 -10.89 13.25 1.25
CA ASN A 99 -12.17 13.52 1.90
C ASN A 99 -13.22 12.42 1.71
N HIS A 100 -12.87 11.36 0.97
CA HIS A 100 -13.82 10.30 0.66
C HIS A 100 -14.17 9.49 1.91
N GLY A 101 -15.45 9.41 2.26
CA GLY A 101 -15.94 8.66 3.43
C GLY A 101 -15.66 9.29 4.79
N GLU A 102 -15.01 10.46 4.85
CA GLU A 102 -14.72 11.16 6.09
C GLU A 102 -15.94 11.97 6.56
N GLU A 103 -16.27 11.87 7.83
CA GLU A 103 -17.34 12.66 8.47
C GLU A 103 -16.94 14.15 8.51
N HIS A 104 -15.65 14.42 8.74
CA HIS A 104 -15.08 15.76 8.74
C HIS A 104 -13.99 15.84 7.65
N PRO A 105 -14.19 16.68 6.62
CA PRO A 105 -13.25 16.77 5.51
C PRO A 105 -11.88 17.28 5.99
N ALA A 106 -10.84 16.51 5.71
CA ALA A 106 -9.46 16.86 6.03
C ALA A 106 -8.91 17.96 5.11
N VAL A 107 -9.47 18.09 3.91
CA VAL A 107 -9.05 19.05 2.89
C VAL A 107 -10.22 19.96 2.54
N THR A 108 -9.98 21.26 2.48
CA THR A 108 -10.97 22.29 2.14
C THR A 108 -10.53 23.08 0.93
N LEU A 109 -11.52 23.49 0.11
CA LEU A 109 -11.29 24.37 -1.03
C LEU A 109 -11.25 25.84 -0.52
N ALA A 110 -10.14 26.54 -0.77
CA ALA A 110 -10.01 27.97 -0.55
C ALA A 110 -10.47 28.76 -1.78
N GLU A 111 -10.03 28.35 -2.98
CA GLU A 111 -10.37 29.01 -4.24
C GLU A 111 -10.27 28.01 -5.41
N ALA A 112 -11.08 28.20 -6.46
CA ALA A 112 -10.88 27.56 -7.75
C ALA A 112 -11.34 28.49 -8.89
N SER A 113 -10.62 28.45 -10.02
CA SER A 113 -10.95 29.23 -11.20
C SER A 113 -10.52 28.52 -12.48
N CYS A 114 -11.07 28.94 -13.60
CA CYS A 114 -10.71 28.47 -14.94
C CYS A 114 -10.07 29.59 -15.72
N GLU A 115 -8.91 29.35 -16.35
CA GLU A 115 -8.24 30.33 -17.18
C GLU A 115 -8.95 30.48 -18.53
N GLY A 116 -9.01 31.74 -19.01
CA GLY A 116 -9.57 32.08 -20.31
C GLY A 116 -11.10 32.12 -20.39
N GLN A 117 -11.82 31.59 -19.41
CA GLN A 117 -13.28 31.69 -19.32
C GLN A 117 -13.80 31.55 -17.89
N PRO A 118 -14.91 32.23 -17.53
CA PRO A 118 -15.53 32.05 -16.22
C PRO A 118 -16.08 30.64 -16.06
N CYS A 119 -15.84 30.02 -14.88
CA CYS A 119 -16.48 28.77 -14.43
C CYS A 119 -17.40 29.05 -13.24
N VAL A 120 -18.52 28.35 -13.19
CA VAL A 120 -19.25 28.18 -11.94
C VAL A 120 -18.58 27.06 -11.16
N VAL A 121 -18.22 27.35 -9.92
CA VAL A 121 -17.51 26.42 -9.03
C VAL A 121 -18.49 25.83 -8.03
N GLY A 122 -18.59 24.51 -7.97
CA GLY A 122 -19.30 23.75 -6.96
C GLY A 122 -18.34 22.89 -6.15
N TRP A 123 -18.34 23.02 -4.84
CA TRP A 123 -17.55 22.20 -3.93
C TRP A 123 -18.45 21.41 -2.97
N GLN A 124 -18.15 20.13 -2.78
CA GLN A 124 -18.80 19.27 -1.81
C GLN A 124 -17.81 18.82 -0.74
N PRO A 125 -18.25 18.70 0.54
CA PRO A 125 -17.36 18.23 1.62
C PRO A 125 -16.73 16.88 1.35
N SER A 126 -17.38 16.01 0.58
CA SER A 126 -16.84 14.72 0.11
C SER A 126 -15.62 14.83 -0.83
N GLY A 127 -15.16 16.05 -1.13
CA GLY A 127 -14.02 16.31 -1.99
C GLY A 127 -14.37 16.40 -3.49
N ALA A 128 -15.64 16.46 -3.88
CA ALA A 128 -16.01 16.68 -5.28
C ALA A 128 -15.99 18.17 -5.60
N LEU A 129 -15.17 18.56 -6.61
CA LEU A 129 -15.08 19.89 -7.18
C LEU A 129 -15.64 19.84 -8.59
N THR A 130 -16.79 20.48 -8.82
CA THR A 130 -17.42 20.59 -10.13
C THR A 130 -17.15 21.99 -10.71
N LEU A 131 -16.65 22.01 -11.91
CA LEU A 131 -16.36 23.22 -12.68
C LEU A 131 -17.26 23.22 -13.90
N THR A 132 -18.13 24.23 -14.00
CA THR A 132 -19.04 24.44 -15.14
C THR A 132 -18.57 25.66 -15.94
N PRO A 133 -17.80 25.47 -17.02
CA PRO A 133 -17.39 26.54 -17.89
C PRO A 133 -18.60 27.20 -18.53
N ARG A 134 -18.51 28.51 -18.83
CA ARG A 134 -19.60 29.26 -19.49
C ARG A 134 -20.02 28.64 -20.82
N THR A 135 -19.06 28.16 -21.59
CA THR A 135 -19.27 27.38 -22.82
C THR A 135 -18.75 25.97 -22.62
N PRO A 136 -19.46 24.93 -23.09
CA PRO A 136 -18.94 23.57 -23.01
C PRO A 136 -17.54 23.46 -23.59
N LEU A 137 -16.71 22.64 -22.95
CA LEU A 137 -15.36 22.36 -23.41
C LEU A 137 -15.42 21.38 -24.59
N GLU A 138 -15.17 21.87 -25.81
CA GLU A 138 -15.24 21.05 -27.02
C GLU A 138 -14.23 19.91 -27.02
N ALA A 139 -14.48 18.86 -27.81
CA ALA A 139 -13.54 17.75 -27.99
C ALA A 139 -12.20 18.26 -28.51
N GLY A 140 -11.09 17.86 -27.90
CA GLY A 140 -9.74 18.35 -28.18
C GLY A 140 -9.41 19.72 -27.60
N ALA A 141 -10.38 20.44 -27.03
CA ALA A 141 -10.12 21.73 -26.38
C ALA A 141 -9.40 21.55 -25.04
N ARG A 142 -8.64 22.57 -24.67
CA ARG A 142 -7.78 22.63 -23.49
C ARG A 142 -8.35 23.60 -22.46
N LEU A 143 -8.22 23.25 -21.18
CA LEU A 143 -8.63 24.07 -20.04
C LEU A 143 -7.54 24.01 -18.98
N LEU A 144 -7.13 25.16 -18.49
CA LEU A 144 -6.30 25.28 -17.29
C LEU A 144 -7.19 25.66 -16.12
N VAL A 145 -7.10 24.88 -15.05
CA VAL A 145 -7.85 25.08 -13.80
C VAL A 145 -6.86 25.37 -12.70
N HIS A 146 -7.08 26.47 -11.97
CA HIS A 146 -6.33 26.81 -10.76
C HIS A 146 -7.15 26.36 -9.53
N VAL A 147 -6.53 25.65 -8.62
CA VAL A 147 -7.15 25.16 -7.38
C VAL A 147 -6.26 25.52 -6.21
N HIS A 148 -6.85 26.09 -5.17
CA HIS A 148 -6.17 26.35 -3.90
C HIS A 148 -6.85 25.55 -2.79
N LEU A 149 -6.09 24.62 -2.18
CA LEU A 149 -6.55 23.73 -1.13
C LEU A 149 -5.79 24.00 0.18
N ARG A 150 -6.47 23.75 1.30
CA ARG A 150 -5.87 23.68 2.63
C ARG A 150 -6.24 22.36 3.26
N GLY A 151 -5.24 21.67 3.83
CA GLY A 151 -5.46 20.37 4.46
C GLY A 151 -4.84 20.27 5.84
N THR A 152 -5.42 19.40 6.63
CA THR A 152 -4.89 18.96 7.93
C THR A 152 -4.64 17.47 7.88
N LEU A 153 -3.51 17.05 8.44
CA LEU A 153 -3.15 15.64 8.54
C LEU A 153 -3.70 15.08 9.85
N LYS A 154 -4.27 13.90 9.81
CA LYS A 154 -4.77 13.22 11.00
C LYS A 154 -3.60 12.74 11.85
N GLU A 155 -3.62 13.05 13.13
CA GLU A 155 -2.60 12.55 14.05
C GLU A 155 -2.76 11.05 14.30
N ILE A 156 -1.70 10.29 14.09
CA ILE A 156 -1.59 8.87 14.42
C ILE A 156 -0.72 8.72 15.65
N ALA A 157 -1.32 8.31 16.76
CA ALA A 157 -0.57 8.05 17.98
C ALA A 157 0.42 6.88 17.77
N ALA A 158 1.65 7.02 18.29
CA ALA A 158 2.73 6.05 18.11
C ALA A 158 2.35 4.62 18.54
N GLN A 159 1.46 4.49 19.55
CA GLN A 159 0.97 3.19 19.99
C GLN A 159 0.17 2.46 18.91
N ARG A 160 -0.50 3.17 17.99
CA ARG A 160 -1.29 2.57 16.92
C ARG A 160 -0.43 2.00 15.79
N THR A 161 0.82 2.40 15.66
CA THR A 161 1.72 1.92 14.59
C THR A 161 2.45 0.63 14.97
N ASN A 162 2.17 0.00 16.11
CA ASN A 162 2.75 -1.30 16.45
C ASN A 162 1.83 -2.47 16.01
N ILE A 163 2.43 -3.62 15.72
CA ILE A 163 1.73 -4.78 15.15
C ILE A 163 0.64 -5.33 16.07
N LEU A 164 0.82 -5.28 17.39
CA LEU A 164 -0.17 -5.78 18.36
C LEU A 164 -1.41 -4.89 18.38
N ALA A 165 -1.23 -3.56 18.38
CA ALA A 165 -2.33 -2.62 18.30
C ALA A 165 -3.10 -2.76 16.98
N GLN A 166 -2.39 -2.95 15.86
CA GLN A 166 -3.00 -3.19 14.57
C GLN A 166 -3.80 -4.50 14.53
N ALA A 167 -3.28 -5.58 15.11
CA ALA A 167 -4.00 -6.84 15.23
C ALA A 167 -5.27 -6.71 16.08
N MET A 168 -5.22 -5.98 17.20
CA MET A 168 -6.38 -5.73 18.06
C MET A 168 -7.42 -4.84 17.37
N GLU A 169 -6.97 -3.80 16.68
CA GLU A 169 -7.85 -2.94 15.89
C GLU A 169 -8.54 -3.73 14.76
N GLY A 170 -7.81 -4.58 14.05
CA GLY A 170 -8.34 -5.49 13.04
C GLY A 170 -9.40 -6.45 13.60
N MET A 171 -9.15 -7.08 14.76
CA MET A 171 -10.14 -7.95 15.42
C MET A 171 -11.42 -7.17 15.83
N GLY A 172 -11.28 -5.93 16.29
CA GLY A 172 -12.43 -5.08 16.63
C GLY A 172 -13.29 -4.73 15.41
N ARG A 173 -12.66 -4.52 14.25
CA ARG A 173 -13.33 -4.20 12.98
C ARG A 173 -14.01 -5.40 12.32
N MET A 174 -13.58 -6.62 12.59
CA MET A 174 -14.23 -7.83 12.05
C MET A 174 -15.71 -7.89 12.35
N GLN A 175 -16.18 -7.20 13.39
CA GLN A 175 -17.57 -7.15 13.82
C GLN A 175 -18.37 -5.95 13.24
N ASP A 176 -17.71 -4.94 12.68
CA ASP A 176 -18.37 -3.71 12.20
C ASP A 176 -18.06 -3.48 10.71
N ALA A 177 -18.85 -4.09 9.85
CA ALA A 177 -18.68 -4.03 8.39
C ALA A 177 -18.92 -2.64 7.78
N ALA A 178 -19.41 -1.67 8.54
CA ALA A 178 -19.88 -0.36 8.05
C ALA A 178 -18.78 0.73 8.06
N ARG A 179 -17.63 0.50 8.71
CA ARG A 179 -16.58 1.51 8.82
C ARG A 179 -15.50 1.27 7.78
N ALA A 180 -15.41 2.20 6.83
CA ALA A 180 -14.23 2.36 5.99
C ALA A 180 -12.97 2.45 6.86
N GLY A 181 -11.94 1.67 6.52
CA GLY A 181 -10.68 1.72 7.25
C GLY A 181 -10.01 3.08 7.08
N ASP A 182 -9.67 3.73 8.18
CA ASP A 182 -8.68 4.80 8.17
C ASP A 182 -7.30 4.14 8.10
N TYR A 183 -6.69 4.20 6.92
CA TYR A 183 -5.39 3.56 6.67
C TYR A 183 -4.20 4.49 6.96
N GLY A 184 -4.43 5.70 7.44
CA GLY A 184 -3.36 6.67 7.71
C GLY A 184 -2.77 7.30 6.44
N LEU A 185 -3.56 7.40 5.36
CA LEU A 185 -3.08 7.87 4.05
C LEU A 185 -2.89 9.38 3.98
N LEU A 186 -3.64 10.16 4.76
CA LEU A 186 -3.41 11.59 4.98
C LEU A 186 -3.25 11.82 6.48
N ALA A 187 -2.05 11.57 6.97
CA ALA A 187 -1.80 11.50 8.41
C ALA A 187 -0.38 11.95 8.77
N HIS A 188 -0.19 12.31 10.04
CA HIS A 188 1.13 12.50 10.62
C HIS A 188 1.25 11.71 11.94
N GLY A 189 2.43 11.22 12.24
CA GLY A 189 2.73 10.47 13.47
C GLY A 189 4.16 9.97 13.44
N ASP A 190 4.74 9.68 14.61
CA ASP A 190 6.14 9.25 14.72
C ASP A 190 7.13 10.19 13.99
N ALA A 191 6.85 11.49 14.00
CA ALA A 191 7.56 12.53 13.27
C ALA A 191 7.60 12.32 11.74
N MET A 192 6.67 11.57 11.19
CA MET A 192 6.44 11.41 9.74
C MET A 192 5.13 12.05 9.33
N ALA A 193 5.09 12.61 8.12
CA ALA A 193 3.87 12.97 7.43
C ALA A 193 3.70 12.08 6.20
N SER A 194 2.49 11.60 5.97
CA SER A 194 2.04 10.88 4.77
C SER A 194 0.97 11.70 4.09
N LEU A 195 1.24 12.15 2.87
CA LEU A 195 0.33 12.93 2.05
C LEU A 195 0.03 12.11 0.79
N THR A 196 -1.08 11.40 0.82
CA THR A 196 -1.58 10.67 -0.33
C THR A 196 -3.02 11.10 -0.62
N ARG A 197 -3.42 11.12 -1.88
CA ARG A 197 -4.78 11.51 -2.29
C ARG A 197 -5.18 12.94 -1.85
N PHE A 198 -4.22 13.82 -1.61
CA PHE A 198 -4.38 15.13 -0.99
C PHE A 198 -4.69 16.27 -1.98
N TYR A 199 -4.51 16.04 -3.27
CA TYR A 199 -4.70 17.01 -4.34
C TYR A 199 -5.91 16.67 -5.22
N ALA A 200 -6.33 17.59 -6.07
CA ALA A 200 -7.55 17.47 -6.88
C ALA A 200 -7.25 16.77 -8.21
N VAL A 201 -7.72 15.56 -8.39
CA VAL A 201 -7.55 14.78 -9.62
C VAL A 201 -8.84 14.67 -10.41
N LEU A 202 -8.76 14.52 -11.74
CA LEU A 202 -9.92 14.27 -12.58
C LEU A 202 -10.72 13.06 -12.07
N ALA A 203 -12.00 13.25 -11.86
CA ALA A 203 -12.90 12.18 -11.49
C ALA A 203 -12.94 11.10 -12.59
N ARG A 204 -13.27 9.89 -12.21
CA ARG A 204 -13.52 8.80 -13.16
C ARG A 204 -14.71 9.12 -14.06
N ARG A 205 -14.73 8.53 -15.25
CA ARG A 205 -15.90 8.56 -16.12
C ARG A 205 -16.35 7.14 -16.42
N HIS A 206 -17.66 6.92 -16.28
CA HIS A 206 -18.28 5.66 -16.67
C HIS A 206 -19.53 5.93 -17.50
N GLY A 207 -19.65 5.29 -18.66
CA GLY A 207 -20.78 5.50 -19.56
C GLY A 207 -20.95 6.98 -20.01
N GLY A 208 -19.86 7.73 -20.10
CA GLY A 208 -19.88 9.15 -20.49
C GLY A 208 -20.28 10.13 -19.36
N GLN A 209 -20.52 9.65 -18.15
CA GLN A 209 -20.84 10.46 -16.98
C GLN A 209 -19.66 10.49 -15.99
N TRP A 210 -19.50 11.61 -15.27
CA TRP A 210 -18.58 11.69 -14.14
C TRP A 210 -19.11 10.88 -12.99
N VAL A 211 -18.26 10.06 -12.38
CA VAL A 211 -18.57 9.30 -11.17
C VAL A 211 -18.36 10.23 -9.98
N GLY A 212 -19.46 10.74 -9.42
CA GLY A 212 -19.46 11.73 -8.35
C GLY A 212 -19.30 11.12 -6.96
N ASP A 213 -20.13 10.12 -6.65
CA ASP A 213 -20.14 9.45 -5.34
C ASP A 213 -19.73 7.98 -5.50
N GLU A 214 -18.60 7.65 -4.96
CA GLU A 214 -18.13 6.29 -4.89
C GLU A 214 -18.21 5.84 -3.42
N GLN A 215 -19.06 4.84 -3.15
CA GLN A 215 -19.44 4.45 -1.79
C GLN A 215 -18.60 3.29 -1.20
N SER A 216 -17.39 3.04 -1.66
CA SER A 216 -16.63 1.94 -1.06
C SER A 216 -15.49 2.46 -0.18
N GLY A 217 -15.49 2.05 1.08
CA GLY A 217 -14.35 2.20 1.98
C GLY A 217 -13.39 1.02 1.94
N LEU A 218 -13.64 0.03 1.08
CA LEU A 218 -12.80 -1.16 0.93
C LEU A 218 -11.93 -1.04 -0.31
N GLY A 219 -10.67 -1.48 -0.20
CA GLY A 219 -9.72 -1.50 -1.29
C GLY A 219 -9.17 -0.13 -1.66
N ASP A 220 -8.39 -0.08 -2.71
CA ASP A 220 -7.76 1.13 -3.16
C ASP A 220 -8.70 2.11 -3.83
N VAL A 221 -8.48 3.37 -3.53
CA VAL A 221 -9.15 4.50 -4.16
C VAL A 221 -8.09 5.23 -4.97
N ALA A 222 -7.69 4.65 -6.11
CA ALA A 222 -6.76 5.28 -7.01
C ALA A 222 -7.46 5.83 -8.25
N PRO A 223 -7.02 6.94 -8.83
CA PRO A 223 -7.40 7.29 -10.18
C PRO A 223 -6.83 6.23 -11.13
N ASP A 224 -7.66 5.78 -12.07
CA ASP A 224 -7.27 4.79 -13.08
C ASP A 224 -6.58 5.41 -14.31
N ARG A 225 -6.64 6.74 -14.43
CA ARG A 225 -6.15 7.50 -15.58
C ARG A 225 -4.68 7.87 -15.42
N LEU A 226 -3.90 7.65 -16.49
CA LEU A 226 -2.53 8.17 -16.54
C LEU A 226 -2.52 9.69 -16.61
N CYS A 227 -1.52 10.26 -15.98
CA CYS A 227 -1.26 11.68 -15.91
C CYS A 227 0.25 11.97 -15.86
N HIS A 228 0.56 13.24 -15.84
CA HIS A 228 1.86 13.76 -15.43
C HIS A 228 1.71 14.56 -14.14
N VAL A 229 2.76 14.56 -13.32
CA VAL A 229 2.83 15.41 -12.13
C VAL A 229 4.16 16.15 -12.15
N ARG A 230 4.10 17.44 -11.83
CA ARG A 230 5.23 18.26 -11.45
C ARG A 230 4.94 18.84 -10.07
N ALA A 231 5.86 18.72 -9.13
CA ALA A 231 5.64 19.21 -7.78
C ALA A 231 6.82 20.05 -7.30
N LEU A 232 6.52 21.19 -6.68
CA LEU A 232 7.43 21.94 -5.83
C LEU A 232 6.96 21.76 -4.38
N ILE A 233 7.75 21.03 -3.60
CA ILE A 233 7.44 20.70 -2.21
C ILE A 233 8.33 21.58 -1.32
N THR A 234 7.72 22.40 -0.48
CA THR A 234 8.39 23.32 0.42
C THR A 234 8.19 22.88 1.87
N THR A 235 9.27 22.75 2.62
CA THR A 235 9.25 22.29 4.02
C THR A 235 10.16 23.13 4.89
N ALA A 236 10.16 22.87 6.21
CA ALA A 236 11.20 23.36 7.10
C ALA A 236 12.58 22.76 6.73
N PRO A 237 13.70 23.46 7.03
CA PRO A 237 15.03 22.91 6.84
C PRO A 237 15.24 21.62 7.63
N GLY A 238 15.90 20.64 7.01
CA GLY A 238 16.21 19.35 7.65
C GLY A 238 15.11 18.30 7.53
N ILE A 239 13.97 18.61 6.92
CA ILE A 239 12.96 17.63 6.56
C ILE A 239 13.42 16.93 5.28
N VAL A 240 13.49 15.60 5.31
CA VAL A 240 13.74 14.75 4.15
C VAL A 240 12.41 14.40 3.50
N VAL A 241 12.33 14.57 2.19
CA VAL A 241 11.12 14.31 1.39
C VAL A 241 11.35 13.09 0.48
N ALA A 242 10.42 12.14 0.52
CA ALA A 242 10.27 11.07 -0.47
C ALA A 242 8.97 11.32 -1.25
N ALA A 243 9.02 11.24 -2.57
CA ALA A 243 7.84 11.46 -3.40
C ALA A 243 7.86 10.59 -4.65
N SER A 244 6.67 10.27 -5.18
CA SER A 244 6.54 9.59 -6.47
C SER A 244 7.27 10.36 -7.57
N GLY A 245 8.14 9.68 -8.34
CA GLY A 245 8.86 10.30 -9.46
C GLY A 245 10.35 10.54 -9.19
N LEU A 246 10.91 11.51 -9.88
CA LEU A 246 12.35 11.82 -9.86
C LEU A 246 12.56 13.22 -9.29
N VAL A 247 13.43 13.35 -8.31
CA VAL A 247 13.88 14.66 -7.81
C VAL A 247 14.70 15.35 -8.91
N ALA A 248 14.16 16.43 -9.46
CA ALA A 248 14.81 17.23 -10.49
C ALA A 248 15.77 18.25 -9.88
N GLN A 249 15.42 18.82 -8.74
CA GLN A 249 16.20 19.80 -8.01
C GLN A 249 15.87 19.78 -6.53
N GLU A 250 16.88 20.00 -5.69
CA GLU A 250 16.74 20.14 -4.25
C GLU A 250 17.61 21.33 -3.79
N ARG A 251 17.05 22.22 -2.98
CA ARG A 251 17.78 23.38 -2.46
C ARG A 251 17.19 23.87 -1.12
N THR A 252 18.03 24.42 -0.28
CA THR A 252 17.60 25.19 0.90
C THR A 252 17.84 26.69 0.65
N THR A 253 16.81 27.49 0.78
CA THR A 253 16.92 28.95 0.63
C THR A 253 17.71 29.53 1.81
N ILE A 254 18.39 30.65 1.59
CA ILE A 254 19.12 31.36 2.65
C ILE A 254 18.44 32.72 2.87
N VAL A 255 17.99 32.95 4.09
CA VAL A 255 17.35 34.20 4.49
C VAL A 255 18.18 34.82 5.61
N HIS A 256 18.74 36.03 5.37
CA HIS A 256 19.63 36.71 6.33
C HIS A 256 20.76 35.84 6.89
N GLY A 257 21.33 34.94 6.06
CA GLY A 257 22.43 34.06 6.44
C GLY A 257 22.03 32.84 7.28
N GLN A 258 20.74 32.62 7.49
CA GLN A 258 20.20 31.41 8.11
C GLN A 258 19.49 30.53 7.09
N PRO A 259 19.40 29.20 7.29
CA PRO A 259 18.56 28.33 6.48
C PRO A 259 17.12 28.84 6.53
N GLY A 260 16.52 29.06 5.35
CA GLY A 260 15.11 29.35 5.15
C GLY A 260 14.30 28.09 4.89
N ARG A 261 13.41 28.12 3.88
CA ARG A 261 12.65 26.93 3.48
C ARG A 261 13.53 25.96 2.67
N HIS A 262 13.23 24.68 2.79
CA HIS A 262 13.78 23.60 1.97
C HIS A 262 12.81 23.31 0.83
N GLU A 263 13.27 23.33 -0.39
CA GLU A 263 12.49 23.17 -1.61
C GLU A 263 12.97 21.93 -2.38
N VAL A 264 12.04 21.02 -2.69
CA VAL A 264 12.27 19.81 -3.49
C VAL A 264 11.38 19.88 -4.72
N SER A 265 11.98 19.93 -5.90
CA SER A 265 11.27 19.87 -7.17
C SER A 265 11.26 18.44 -7.71
N VAL A 266 10.08 17.91 -8.00
CA VAL A 266 9.87 16.53 -8.46
C VAL A 266 9.16 16.54 -9.81
N VAL A 267 9.53 15.59 -10.68
CA VAL A 267 8.85 15.31 -11.94
C VAL A 267 8.45 13.83 -12.00
N ALA A 268 7.20 13.57 -12.40
CA ALA A 268 6.65 12.23 -12.53
C ALA A 268 5.84 12.13 -13.82
N GLY A 269 6.40 11.49 -14.82
CA GLY A 269 5.77 11.25 -16.11
C GLY A 269 5.07 9.90 -16.18
N LEU A 270 3.91 9.84 -16.83
CA LEU A 270 3.16 8.59 -17.06
C LEU A 270 2.80 7.86 -15.76
N VAL A 271 2.39 8.59 -14.74
CA VAL A 271 1.97 8.07 -13.43
C VAL A 271 0.45 8.01 -13.33
N ARG A 272 -0.08 7.20 -12.41
CA ARG A 272 -1.52 7.15 -12.11
C ARG A 272 -1.89 7.94 -10.87
N ASP A 273 -0.92 8.18 -10.01
CA ASP A 273 -1.06 8.82 -8.70
C ASP A 273 0.23 9.51 -8.28
N PHE A 274 0.19 10.19 -7.14
CA PHE A 274 1.34 10.87 -6.59
C PHE A 274 1.24 10.93 -5.06
N ALA A 275 2.30 10.52 -4.39
CA ALA A 275 2.42 10.53 -2.94
C ALA A 275 3.63 11.32 -2.50
N VAL A 276 3.53 11.92 -1.31
CA VAL A 276 4.62 12.62 -0.62
C VAL A 276 4.69 12.13 0.81
N LEU A 277 5.88 11.73 1.24
CA LEU A 277 6.17 11.44 2.63
C LEU A 277 7.33 12.33 3.09
N ALA A 278 7.27 12.78 4.33
CA ALA A 278 8.25 13.73 4.85
C ALA A 278 8.57 13.45 6.32
N SER A 279 9.85 13.53 6.70
CA SER A 279 10.28 13.36 8.10
C SER A 279 11.64 14.01 8.33
N PRO A 280 11.88 14.63 9.51
CA PRO A 280 13.21 15.04 9.94
C PRO A 280 14.11 13.85 10.32
N HIS A 281 13.55 12.65 10.44
CA HIS A 281 14.25 11.44 10.88
C HIS A 281 14.47 10.42 9.77
N PHE A 282 14.06 10.70 8.55
CA PHE A 282 14.31 9.81 7.44
C PHE A 282 15.80 9.67 7.12
N GLU A 283 16.21 8.43 6.91
CA GLU A 283 17.47 8.03 6.30
C GLU A 283 17.20 7.27 5.00
N LEU A 284 18.20 7.22 4.15
CA LEU A 284 18.14 6.63 2.81
C LEU A 284 19.17 5.54 2.67
N ALA A 285 18.76 4.37 2.18
CA ALA A 285 19.63 3.33 1.65
C ALA A 285 19.28 3.06 0.19
N THR A 286 20.26 2.82 -0.67
CA THR A 286 20.06 2.64 -2.11
C THR A 286 20.74 1.39 -2.62
N GLN A 287 20.15 0.80 -3.66
CA GLN A 287 20.71 -0.31 -4.41
C GLN A 287 20.42 -0.14 -5.89
N GLN A 288 21.44 -0.31 -6.74
CA GLN A 288 21.23 -0.28 -8.19
C GLN A 288 20.71 -1.64 -8.67
N ALA A 289 19.58 -1.65 -9.35
CA ALA A 289 18.99 -2.81 -10.01
C ALA A 289 18.91 -2.57 -11.53
N GLY A 290 19.96 -2.96 -12.27
CA GLY A 290 20.09 -2.61 -13.69
C GLY A 290 20.23 -1.10 -13.88
N GLU A 291 19.31 -0.50 -14.62
CA GLU A 291 19.23 0.95 -14.85
C GLU A 291 18.35 1.69 -13.84
N VAL A 292 17.73 0.97 -12.91
CA VAL A 292 16.78 1.51 -11.91
C VAL A 292 17.46 1.63 -10.55
N GLU A 293 17.35 2.77 -9.92
CA GLU A 293 17.74 2.96 -8.53
C GLU A 293 16.59 2.57 -7.61
N VAL A 294 16.77 1.51 -6.82
CA VAL A 294 15.85 1.14 -5.75
C VAL A 294 16.32 1.79 -4.45
N ARG A 295 15.44 2.54 -3.82
CA ARG A 295 15.74 3.28 -2.59
C ARG A 295 14.81 2.82 -1.47
N SER A 296 15.35 2.65 -0.27
CA SER A 296 14.57 2.48 0.95
C SER A 296 14.72 3.72 1.81
N VAL A 297 13.60 4.35 2.16
CA VAL A 297 13.52 5.54 3.01
C VAL A 297 12.82 5.14 4.30
N PHE A 298 13.48 5.32 5.42
CA PHE A 298 13.03 4.83 6.72
C PHE A 298 13.45 5.75 7.86
N VAL A 299 12.79 5.65 8.99
CA VAL A 299 13.19 6.37 10.21
C VAL A 299 14.52 5.80 10.71
N ARG A 300 15.44 6.68 11.13
CA ARG A 300 16.80 6.33 11.57
C ARG A 300 16.85 5.17 12.55
N ASP A 301 15.93 5.13 13.50
CA ASP A 301 15.89 4.10 14.55
C ASP A 301 15.48 2.73 13.97
N ASP A 302 14.85 2.71 12.82
CA ASP A 302 14.35 1.52 12.12
C ASP A 302 15.31 1.04 11.00
N ALA A 303 16.57 1.52 10.99
CA ALA A 303 17.54 1.30 9.93
C ALA A 303 17.84 -0.18 9.61
N GLN A 304 17.69 -1.10 10.56
CA GLN A 304 17.88 -2.53 10.32
C GLN A 304 16.75 -3.08 9.43
N ALA A 305 15.51 -2.76 9.75
CA ALA A 305 14.35 -3.14 8.95
C ALA A 305 14.36 -2.42 7.60
N GLY A 306 14.72 -1.13 7.54
CA GLY A 306 14.85 -0.37 6.31
C GLY A 306 15.82 -1.00 5.30
N ARG A 307 16.96 -1.51 5.79
CA ARG A 307 17.89 -2.27 4.92
C ARG A 307 17.33 -3.62 4.45
N ARG A 308 16.49 -4.28 5.27
CA ARG A 308 15.79 -5.51 4.85
C ARG A 308 14.75 -5.22 3.79
N VAL A 309 13.99 -4.13 3.94
CA VAL A 309 13.03 -3.66 2.93
C VAL A 309 13.74 -3.39 1.61
N LEU A 310 14.92 -2.72 1.64
CA LEU A 310 15.73 -2.51 0.44
C LEU A 310 16.13 -3.83 -0.24
N ASP A 311 16.65 -4.77 0.54
CA ASP A 311 17.11 -6.07 0.03
C ASP A 311 15.93 -6.90 -0.52
N ALA A 312 14.81 -6.97 0.20
CA ALA A 312 13.60 -7.66 -0.24
C ALA A 312 13.00 -7.01 -1.49
N GLY A 313 12.88 -5.68 -1.50
CA GLY A 313 12.32 -4.94 -2.61
C GLY A 313 13.17 -5.00 -3.87
N ALA A 314 14.49 -4.89 -3.75
CA ALA A 314 15.41 -5.02 -4.88
C ALA A 314 15.38 -6.45 -5.47
N HIS A 315 15.27 -7.48 -4.61
CA HIS A 315 15.11 -8.85 -5.06
C HIS A 315 13.77 -9.05 -5.79
N ALA A 316 12.67 -8.62 -5.19
CA ALA A 316 11.34 -8.70 -5.80
C ALA A 316 11.30 -7.95 -7.15
N PHE A 317 11.86 -6.74 -7.20
CA PHE A 317 12.00 -5.94 -8.42
C PHE A 317 12.71 -6.72 -9.53
N HIS A 318 13.88 -7.32 -9.24
CA HIS A 318 14.64 -8.11 -10.20
C HIS A 318 13.83 -9.31 -10.72
N THR A 319 13.15 -10.03 -9.81
CA THR A 319 12.28 -11.16 -10.15
C THR A 319 11.17 -10.72 -11.12
N PHE A 320 10.52 -9.60 -10.83
CA PHE A 320 9.37 -9.12 -11.61
C PHE A 320 9.80 -8.50 -12.95
N GLU A 321 10.88 -7.72 -12.99
CA GLU A 321 11.41 -7.19 -14.25
C GLU A 321 11.80 -8.34 -15.21
N THR A 322 12.40 -9.40 -14.67
CA THR A 322 12.74 -10.60 -15.44
C THR A 322 11.51 -11.36 -15.93
N ARG A 323 10.49 -11.51 -15.10
CA ARG A 323 9.32 -12.36 -15.39
C ARG A 323 8.20 -11.65 -16.11
N PHE A 324 7.96 -10.36 -15.81
CA PHE A 324 6.81 -9.60 -16.32
C PHE A 324 7.19 -8.64 -17.45
N GLY A 325 8.42 -8.17 -17.48
CA GLY A 325 8.93 -7.21 -18.47
C GLY A 325 9.49 -5.95 -17.82
N PRO A 326 10.00 -5.02 -18.64
CA PRO A 326 10.75 -3.87 -18.15
C PRO A 326 9.89 -2.92 -17.29
N TYR A 327 10.47 -2.45 -16.19
CA TYR A 327 9.91 -1.40 -15.35
C TYR A 327 10.00 -0.03 -16.05
N PRO A 328 8.98 0.82 -16.00
CA PRO A 328 8.95 2.03 -16.80
C PRO A 328 9.77 3.20 -16.26
N TYR A 329 10.01 3.27 -14.95
CA TYR A 329 10.63 4.44 -14.33
C TYR A 329 12.12 4.22 -14.05
N ARG A 330 12.83 5.31 -13.70
CA ARG A 330 14.26 5.26 -13.39
C ARG A 330 14.55 4.98 -11.93
N GLN A 331 13.55 5.12 -11.07
CA GLN A 331 13.65 5.02 -9.62
C GLN A 331 12.45 4.28 -9.06
N LEU A 332 12.65 3.56 -7.97
CA LEU A 332 11.60 2.95 -7.15
C LEU A 332 11.91 3.22 -5.68
N ASP A 333 11.00 3.90 -5.00
CA ASP A 333 11.11 4.21 -3.58
C ASP A 333 10.28 3.24 -2.74
N LEU A 334 10.87 2.71 -1.68
CA LEU A 334 10.27 1.87 -0.66
C LEU A 334 10.28 2.67 0.64
N VAL A 335 9.15 3.21 1.05
CA VAL A 335 9.10 4.22 2.11
C VAL A 335 8.36 3.69 3.33
N GLU A 336 8.98 3.80 4.51
CA GLU A 336 8.28 3.56 5.76
C GLU A 336 7.18 4.60 5.96
N ALA A 337 5.98 4.13 6.34
CA ALA A 337 4.82 4.99 6.52
C ALA A 337 4.02 4.65 7.79
N PRO A 338 3.38 5.65 8.44
CA PRO A 338 2.61 5.46 9.66
C PRO A 338 1.21 4.88 9.35
N LEU A 339 1.17 3.79 8.56
CA LEU A 339 -0.08 3.16 8.19
C LEU A 339 -0.75 2.50 9.39
N VAL A 340 -2.07 2.51 9.39
CA VAL A 340 -2.94 1.93 10.42
C VAL A 340 -4.09 1.15 9.79
N GLY A 341 -4.96 0.60 10.60
CA GLY A 341 -6.15 -0.07 10.08
C GLY A 341 -5.89 -1.41 9.42
N GLY A 342 -4.75 -2.04 9.70
CA GLY A 342 -4.39 -3.32 9.11
C GLY A 342 -3.75 -3.22 7.72
N ALA A 343 -3.55 -2.00 7.18
CA ALA A 343 -2.82 -1.82 5.93
C ALA A 343 -1.34 -2.21 6.12
N GLY A 344 -0.86 -3.16 5.32
CA GLY A 344 0.54 -3.60 5.33
C GLY A 344 1.44 -2.70 4.50
N GLY A 345 0.93 -2.19 3.40
CA GLY A 345 1.55 -1.27 2.48
C GLY A 345 0.49 -0.59 1.63
N VAL A 346 0.91 0.32 0.79
CA VAL A 346 0.10 0.92 -0.29
C VAL A 346 1.04 1.29 -1.42
N GLU A 347 0.64 0.96 -2.64
CA GLU A 347 1.36 1.23 -3.85
C GLU A 347 1.04 2.60 -4.44
N PHE A 348 2.06 3.24 -4.99
CA PHE A 348 1.98 4.43 -5.84
C PHE A 348 2.94 4.27 -7.02
N SER A 349 2.72 4.99 -8.09
CA SER A 349 3.59 4.96 -9.27
C SER A 349 5.02 5.40 -8.93
N GLY A 350 5.96 4.47 -8.95
CA GLY A 350 7.37 4.73 -8.61
C GLY A 350 7.67 4.81 -7.11
N LEU A 351 6.69 4.63 -6.24
CA LEU A 351 6.83 4.63 -4.80
C LEU A 351 5.87 3.62 -4.17
N VAL A 352 6.35 2.84 -3.22
CA VAL A 352 5.49 2.02 -2.38
C VAL A 352 5.73 2.36 -0.91
N THR A 353 4.69 2.29 -0.11
CA THR A 353 4.79 2.45 1.33
C THR A 353 4.74 1.09 2.01
N VAL A 354 5.48 0.96 3.10
CA VAL A 354 5.48 -0.23 3.97
C VAL A 354 5.21 0.23 5.40
N ALA A 355 4.26 -0.41 6.06
CA ALA A 355 3.78 0.04 7.37
C ALA A 355 4.86 -0.05 8.46
N SER A 356 5.00 0.99 9.27
CA SER A 356 5.94 1.07 10.41
C SER A 356 5.81 -0.10 11.39
N MET A 357 4.64 -0.74 11.46
CA MET A 357 4.44 -1.92 12.31
C MET A 357 5.39 -3.08 12.01
N PHE A 358 5.92 -3.17 10.78
CA PHE A 358 6.85 -4.23 10.39
C PHE A 358 8.32 -3.86 10.63
N TYR A 359 8.61 -2.58 10.86
CA TYR A 359 9.98 -2.11 11.12
C TYR A 359 10.39 -2.31 12.57
N ARG A 360 9.41 -2.35 13.50
CA ARG A 360 9.65 -2.32 14.93
C ARG A 360 9.52 -3.70 15.56
N PRO A 361 10.48 -4.10 16.40
CA PRO A 361 10.37 -5.36 17.13
C PRO A 361 9.16 -5.32 18.08
N ILE A 362 8.55 -6.48 18.35
CA ILE A 362 7.59 -6.63 19.44
C ILE A 362 8.36 -6.48 20.75
N THR A 363 8.62 -5.27 21.18
CA THR A 363 9.17 -5.01 22.50
C THR A 363 8.01 -4.90 23.48
N GLY A 364 8.04 -5.70 24.55
CA GLY A 364 7.19 -5.45 25.71
C GLY A 364 7.57 -4.10 26.30
N GLY A 365 6.80 -3.07 25.95
CA GLY A 365 7.12 -1.68 26.28
C GLY A 365 7.17 -1.45 27.77
N ALA A 366 8.36 -1.15 28.29
CA ALA A 366 8.52 -0.51 29.58
C ALA A 366 7.94 0.93 29.59
N ASP A 367 7.56 1.48 28.43
CA ASP A 367 7.07 2.85 28.26
C ASP A 367 5.54 2.97 28.04
N ALA A 368 4.77 1.88 28.22
CA ALA A 368 3.31 1.96 28.26
C ALA A 368 2.80 2.50 29.62
N GLY A 369 3.41 3.58 30.09
CA GLY A 369 2.97 4.33 31.26
C GLY A 369 1.81 5.24 30.91
N GLY A 370 0.59 4.82 31.22
CA GLY A 370 -0.53 5.73 31.43
C GLY A 370 -1.66 5.66 30.46
N ALA A 371 -2.61 4.74 30.69
CA ALA A 371 -4.05 5.07 30.62
C ALA A 371 -4.84 3.94 31.28
N ASN A 372 -5.51 4.23 32.38
CA ASN A 372 -6.56 3.43 32.99
C ASN A 372 -7.73 3.28 32.00
N ALA A 373 -7.77 2.17 31.27
CA ALA A 373 -8.98 1.69 30.63
C ALA A 373 -9.23 0.28 31.17
N GLY A 374 -10.30 0.12 31.95
CA GLY A 374 -10.64 -1.13 32.61
C GLY A 374 -10.86 -2.26 31.59
N GLY A 375 -10.16 -3.35 31.81
CA GLY A 375 -10.35 -4.62 31.12
C GLY A 375 -9.06 -5.11 30.44
N THR A 376 -8.48 -6.17 31.01
CA THR A 376 -7.31 -6.95 30.55
C THR A 376 -6.05 -6.13 30.26
N ASP A 377 -5.10 -6.24 31.17
CA ASP A 377 -3.79 -5.58 31.12
C ASP A 377 -2.94 -6.08 29.95
N LEU A 378 -3.03 -5.39 28.81
CA LEU A 378 -2.22 -5.63 27.61
C LEU A 378 -0.73 -5.38 27.87
N GLY A 379 -0.37 -4.58 28.86
CA GLY A 379 1.01 -4.39 29.33
C GLY A 379 1.60 -5.68 29.86
N SER A 380 0.79 -6.55 30.46
CA SER A 380 1.22 -7.86 30.94
C SER A 380 1.48 -8.86 29.81
N VAL A 381 0.69 -8.84 28.73
CA VAL A 381 0.89 -9.70 27.56
C VAL A 381 2.11 -9.24 26.75
N ALA A 382 2.28 -7.94 26.55
CA ALA A 382 3.45 -7.37 25.87
C ALA A 382 4.73 -7.57 26.71
N GLY A 383 4.66 -7.41 28.05
CA GLY A 383 5.74 -7.72 28.97
C GLY A 383 6.08 -9.20 29.01
N LEU A 384 5.07 -10.07 28.87
CA LEU A 384 5.23 -11.51 28.78
C LEU A 384 5.97 -11.90 27.49
N LEU A 385 5.59 -11.34 26.36
CA LEU A 385 6.20 -11.60 25.05
C LEU A 385 7.62 -11.02 24.96
N GLY A 386 7.91 -9.87 25.57
CA GLY A 386 9.23 -9.23 25.57
C GLY A 386 10.18 -9.77 26.64
N GLY A 387 9.67 -10.04 27.87
CA GLY A 387 10.49 -10.45 29.02
C GLY A 387 10.90 -11.93 29.04
N ALA A 388 10.18 -12.80 28.33
CA ALA A 388 10.45 -14.24 28.30
C ALA A 388 11.45 -14.70 27.21
N GLY A 389 12.22 -13.78 26.60
CA GLY A 389 13.08 -14.12 25.46
C GLY A 389 12.30 -14.35 24.16
N LEU A 390 11.00 -14.06 24.16
CA LEU A 390 10.13 -14.19 22.99
C LEU A 390 10.26 -13.01 21.99
N GLY A 391 11.07 -11.97 22.32
CA GLY A 391 11.42 -10.91 21.36
C GLY A 391 12.05 -11.46 20.08
N GLY A 392 12.91 -12.47 20.20
CA GLY A 392 13.44 -13.19 19.04
C GLY A 392 12.38 -13.98 18.26
N PHE A 393 11.37 -14.51 18.95
CA PHE A 393 10.25 -15.20 18.30
C PHE A 393 9.35 -14.22 17.53
N GLY A 394 9.04 -13.06 18.13
CA GLY A 394 8.27 -12.02 17.45
C GLY A 394 8.98 -11.53 16.19
N GLN A 395 10.28 -11.32 16.25
CA GLN A 395 11.08 -10.92 15.09
C GLN A 395 11.11 -12.01 14.00
N MET A 396 11.22 -13.28 14.37
CA MET A 396 11.15 -14.41 13.45
C MET A 396 9.81 -14.51 12.69
N MET A 397 8.74 -13.96 13.27
CA MET A 397 7.42 -13.91 12.62
C MET A 397 7.22 -12.67 11.73
N ILE A 398 7.74 -11.50 12.15
CA ILE A 398 7.57 -10.24 11.44
C ILE A 398 8.40 -10.20 10.15
N GLU A 399 9.63 -10.71 10.18
CA GLU A 399 10.54 -10.62 9.03
C GLU A 399 9.97 -11.24 7.74
N PRO A 400 9.38 -12.45 7.75
CA PRO A 400 8.75 -13.01 6.56
C PRO A 400 7.55 -12.19 6.07
N MET A 401 6.78 -11.59 6.99
CA MET A 401 5.67 -10.70 6.62
C MET A 401 6.17 -9.42 5.98
N LEU A 402 7.23 -8.80 6.54
CA LEU A 402 7.85 -7.61 5.96
C LEU A 402 8.33 -7.87 4.53
N GLU A 403 9.05 -8.97 4.30
CA GLU A 403 9.52 -9.34 2.95
C GLU A 403 8.35 -9.61 2.00
N PHE A 404 7.33 -10.34 2.46
CA PHE A 404 6.16 -10.68 1.65
C PHE A 404 5.36 -9.44 1.26
N VAL A 405 5.06 -8.55 2.22
CA VAL A 405 4.36 -7.30 1.97
C VAL A 405 5.19 -6.40 1.05
N THR A 406 6.49 -6.25 1.29
CA THR A 406 7.37 -5.47 0.39
C THR A 406 7.31 -6.01 -1.04
N ALA A 407 7.35 -7.33 -1.23
CA ALA A 407 7.25 -7.92 -2.57
C ALA A 407 5.85 -7.74 -3.19
N HIS A 408 4.79 -7.80 -2.39
CA HIS A 408 3.43 -7.51 -2.82
C HIS A 408 3.32 -6.09 -3.39
N GLU A 409 3.72 -5.09 -2.62
CA GLU A 409 3.67 -3.68 -3.02
C GLU A 409 4.56 -3.40 -4.26
N VAL A 410 5.76 -3.96 -4.30
CA VAL A 410 6.63 -3.82 -5.48
C VAL A 410 5.99 -4.41 -6.73
N SER A 411 5.20 -5.50 -6.61
CA SER A 411 4.54 -6.11 -7.77
C SER A 411 3.46 -5.23 -8.38
N HIS A 412 2.85 -4.36 -7.60
CA HIS A 412 1.88 -3.37 -8.07
C HIS A 412 2.49 -2.35 -9.04
N GLN A 413 3.81 -2.22 -9.10
CA GLN A 413 4.45 -1.41 -10.13
C GLN A 413 4.14 -1.94 -11.54
N TRP A 414 3.87 -3.24 -11.68
CA TRP A 414 3.37 -3.88 -12.90
C TRP A 414 1.84 -3.99 -12.90
N TRP A 415 1.22 -4.43 -11.76
CA TRP A 415 -0.22 -4.69 -11.60
C TRP A 415 -0.89 -3.55 -10.82
N SER A 416 -1.35 -2.52 -11.45
CA SER A 416 -1.83 -1.20 -11.09
C SER A 416 -1.02 -0.11 -11.82
N GLY A 417 0.31 -0.08 -11.70
CA GLY A 417 1.18 0.92 -12.33
C GLY A 417 1.22 0.81 -13.85
N VAL A 418 1.90 -0.22 -14.38
CA VAL A 418 2.04 -0.45 -15.84
C VAL A 418 0.71 -0.87 -16.45
N VAL A 419 0.10 -1.91 -15.92
CA VAL A 419 -1.22 -2.40 -16.33
C VAL A 419 -2.22 -1.93 -15.28
N GLY A 420 -2.95 -0.88 -15.57
CA GLY A 420 -3.98 -0.36 -14.68
C GLY A 420 -5.18 -1.29 -14.58
N SER A 421 -5.90 -1.19 -13.49
CA SER A 421 -7.15 -1.86 -13.21
C SER A 421 -8.16 -0.91 -12.59
N ASP A 422 -9.44 -1.24 -12.67
CA ASP A 422 -10.46 -0.60 -11.84
C ASP A 422 -10.58 -1.39 -10.52
N SER A 423 -9.72 -1.07 -9.54
CA SER A 423 -9.69 -1.73 -8.23
C SER A 423 -11.00 -1.63 -7.45
N ARG A 424 -11.90 -0.72 -7.82
CA ARG A 424 -13.23 -0.63 -7.21
C ARG A 424 -14.26 -1.54 -7.87
N ALA A 425 -14.20 -1.67 -9.21
CA ALA A 425 -15.11 -2.55 -9.94
C ALA A 425 -14.66 -4.02 -9.85
N ASN A 426 -13.35 -4.27 -9.91
CA ASN A 426 -12.78 -5.61 -9.97
C ASN A 426 -11.43 -5.69 -9.23
N PRO A 427 -11.40 -5.56 -7.89
CA PRO A 427 -10.16 -5.47 -7.11
C PRO A 427 -9.23 -6.68 -7.26
N PHE A 428 -9.75 -7.84 -7.66
CA PHE A 428 -8.95 -9.03 -7.84
C PHE A 428 -8.02 -8.99 -9.04
N VAL A 429 -8.24 -8.06 -9.98
CA VAL A 429 -7.45 -8.00 -11.23
C VAL A 429 -5.99 -7.65 -10.95
N ASP A 430 -5.76 -6.77 -9.99
CA ASP A 430 -4.44 -6.40 -9.48
C ASP A 430 -4.08 -7.14 -8.19
N GLU A 431 -4.90 -7.06 -7.16
CA GLU A 431 -4.62 -7.53 -5.82
C GLU A 431 -4.34 -9.05 -5.73
N SER A 432 -5.21 -9.86 -6.37
CA SER A 432 -4.96 -11.32 -6.36
C SER A 432 -3.70 -11.69 -7.14
N LEU A 433 -3.36 -10.93 -8.17
CA LEU A 433 -2.14 -11.13 -8.95
C LEU A 433 -0.91 -10.63 -8.19
N ALA A 434 -0.99 -9.48 -7.52
CA ALA A 434 0.06 -8.96 -6.67
C ALA A 434 0.38 -9.92 -5.51
N GLN A 435 -0.66 -10.44 -4.87
CA GLN A 435 -0.52 -11.42 -3.80
C GLN A 435 0.20 -12.71 -4.27
N TYR A 436 -0.13 -13.21 -5.46
CA TYR A 436 0.60 -14.36 -6.03
C TYR A 436 2.02 -13.99 -6.47
N SER A 437 2.24 -12.75 -6.93
CA SER A 437 3.56 -12.26 -7.32
C SER A 437 4.53 -12.22 -6.13
N ALA A 438 4.06 -11.86 -4.94
CA ALA A 438 4.84 -11.98 -3.71
C ALA A 438 5.31 -13.42 -3.44
N VAL A 439 4.44 -14.41 -3.67
CA VAL A 439 4.82 -15.84 -3.59
C VAL A 439 5.90 -16.19 -4.61
N LEU A 440 5.84 -15.62 -5.83
CA LEU A 440 6.87 -15.84 -6.86
C LEU A 440 8.23 -15.24 -6.49
N ALA A 441 8.25 -14.09 -5.81
CA ALA A 441 9.49 -13.49 -5.30
C ALA A 441 10.12 -14.36 -4.19
N VAL A 442 9.30 -14.88 -3.28
CA VAL A 442 9.73 -15.84 -2.25
C VAL A 442 10.27 -17.13 -2.88
N GLU A 443 9.59 -17.65 -3.92
CA GLU A 443 10.04 -18.85 -4.65
C GLU A 443 11.41 -18.64 -5.29
N ASP A 444 11.60 -17.50 -5.94
CA ASP A 444 12.87 -17.16 -6.60
C ASP A 444 14.04 -17.06 -5.61
N ARG A 445 13.77 -16.53 -4.42
CA ARG A 445 14.78 -16.31 -3.38
C ARG A 445 15.08 -17.54 -2.55
N TYR A 446 14.05 -18.30 -2.16
CA TYR A 446 14.13 -19.35 -1.13
C TYR A 446 13.72 -20.72 -1.63
N GLY A 447 13.23 -20.84 -2.85
CA GLY A 447 12.78 -22.08 -3.46
C GLY A 447 11.32 -22.44 -3.18
N ALA A 448 10.86 -23.50 -3.87
CA ALA A 448 9.46 -23.89 -3.93
C ALA A 448 8.87 -24.32 -2.58
N GLU A 449 9.66 -24.90 -1.69
CA GLU A 449 9.19 -25.33 -0.36
C GLU A 449 8.80 -24.12 0.50
N ARG A 450 9.66 -23.10 0.55
CA ARG A 450 9.37 -21.86 1.27
C ARG A 450 8.19 -21.13 0.66
N ALA A 451 8.11 -21.05 -0.66
CA ALA A 451 6.97 -20.46 -1.36
C ALA A 451 5.64 -21.16 -1.02
N ALA A 452 5.66 -22.51 -0.90
CA ALA A 452 4.47 -23.27 -0.49
C ALA A 452 4.05 -22.93 0.96
N GLN A 453 5.01 -22.73 1.87
CA GLN A 453 4.74 -22.30 3.24
C GLN A 453 4.12 -20.90 3.25
N GLU A 454 4.66 -19.94 2.50
CA GLU A 454 4.09 -18.59 2.42
C GLU A 454 2.72 -18.59 1.72
N MET A 455 2.52 -19.43 0.69
CA MET A 455 1.20 -19.63 0.08
C MET A 455 0.16 -20.12 1.11
N ALA A 456 0.57 -20.95 2.08
CA ALA A 456 -0.31 -21.37 3.16
C ALA A 456 -0.55 -20.26 4.19
N ARG A 457 0.51 -19.56 4.62
CA ARG A 457 0.46 -18.56 5.71
C ARG A 457 -0.10 -17.22 5.27
N GLN A 458 0.35 -16.68 4.13
CA GLN A 458 0.00 -15.31 3.69
C GLN A 458 -1.21 -15.29 2.74
N VAL A 459 -1.57 -16.43 2.15
CA VAL A 459 -2.65 -16.51 1.19
C VAL A 459 -3.81 -17.36 1.70
N ALA A 460 -3.63 -18.69 1.85
CA ALA A 460 -4.73 -19.58 2.23
C ALA A 460 -5.33 -19.21 3.59
N GLN A 461 -4.51 -18.75 4.51
CA GLN A 461 -4.94 -18.36 5.85
C GLN A 461 -5.94 -17.21 5.86
N ASN A 462 -5.84 -16.25 4.94
CA ASN A 462 -6.83 -15.16 4.81
C ASN A 462 -8.23 -15.72 4.53
N TYR A 463 -8.34 -16.69 3.62
CA TYR A 463 -9.60 -17.38 3.35
C TYR A 463 -10.11 -18.15 4.58
N GLN A 464 -9.23 -18.90 5.22
CA GLN A 464 -9.56 -19.71 6.39
C GLN A 464 -10.02 -18.86 7.58
N ILE A 465 -9.37 -17.72 7.85
CA ILE A 465 -9.80 -16.75 8.88
C ILE A 465 -11.19 -16.23 8.56
N MET A 466 -11.45 -15.84 7.32
CA MET A 466 -12.78 -15.42 6.88
C MET A 466 -13.83 -16.48 7.17
N ARG A 467 -13.57 -17.75 6.84
CA ARG A 467 -14.50 -18.86 7.03
C ARG A 467 -14.74 -19.17 8.52
N MET A 468 -13.68 -19.16 9.34
CA MET A 468 -13.78 -19.39 10.79
C MET A 468 -14.58 -18.31 11.52
N ASN A 469 -14.57 -17.07 10.99
CA ASN A 469 -15.39 -15.99 11.52
C ASN A 469 -16.82 -15.97 10.93
N GLY A 470 -17.26 -17.08 10.33
CA GLY A 470 -18.64 -17.26 9.87
C GLY A 470 -19.00 -16.57 8.55
N GLN A 471 -18.03 -15.93 7.88
CA GLN A 471 -18.27 -15.34 6.57
C GLN A 471 -18.38 -16.45 5.51
N PRO A 472 -19.38 -16.42 4.62
CA PRO A 472 -19.56 -17.46 3.60
C PRO A 472 -18.52 -17.36 2.51
N ASP A 473 -18.20 -18.50 1.84
CA ASP A 473 -17.52 -18.48 0.54
C ASP A 473 -18.33 -17.67 -0.49
N GLY A 474 -17.65 -17.07 -1.43
CA GLY A 474 -18.31 -16.19 -2.39
C GLY A 474 -17.52 -16.02 -3.69
N LYS A 475 -18.12 -15.30 -4.63
CA LYS A 475 -17.44 -14.88 -5.84
C LYS A 475 -16.41 -13.82 -5.48
N VAL A 476 -15.24 -13.93 -6.10
CA VAL A 476 -14.16 -12.93 -5.99
C VAL A 476 -14.42 -11.79 -7.00
N ASP A 477 -14.90 -12.12 -8.21
CA ASP A 477 -15.28 -11.15 -9.24
C ASP A 477 -16.56 -10.42 -8.84
N ARG A 478 -16.39 -9.32 -8.13
CA ARG A 478 -17.43 -8.37 -7.72
C ARG A 478 -16.82 -7.01 -7.36
N PRO A 479 -17.58 -5.93 -7.44
CA PRO A 479 -17.08 -4.62 -7.01
C PRO A 479 -16.84 -4.57 -5.50
N ALA A 480 -15.88 -3.74 -5.08
CA ALA A 480 -15.42 -3.62 -3.69
C ALA A 480 -16.58 -3.38 -2.70
N HIS A 481 -17.53 -2.50 -3.04
CA HIS A 481 -18.71 -2.21 -2.20
C HIS A 481 -19.68 -3.41 -2.03
N ALA A 482 -19.55 -4.45 -2.84
CA ALA A 482 -20.42 -5.64 -2.76
C ALA A 482 -19.85 -6.73 -1.82
N PHE A 483 -18.69 -6.52 -1.24
CA PHE A 483 -18.19 -7.39 -0.17
C PHE A 483 -18.89 -7.03 1.14
N PRO A 484 -19.39 -8.04 1.90
CA PRO A 484 -20.15 -7.79 3.12
C PRO A 484 -19.29 -7.25 4.27
N SER A 485 -17.98 -7.41 4.23
CA SER A 485 -17.03 -6.97 5.25
C SER A 485 -15.61 -6.89 4.69
N GLU A 486 -14.73 -6.17 5.38
CA GLU A 486 -13.29 -6.16 5.12
C GLU A 486 -12.69 -7.56 5.19
N LEU A 487 -13.15 -8.38 6.14
CA LEU A 487 -12.73 -9.78 6.29
C LEU A 487 -13.13 -10.63 5.07
N ALA A 488 -14.33 -10.43 4.52
CA ALA A 488 -14.75 -11.12 3.30
C ALA A 488 -13.95 -10.65 2.07
N TYR A 489 -13.62 -9.37 2.01
CA TYR A 489 -12.75 -8.81 0.99
C TYR A 489 -11.36 -9.46 1.06
N ALA A 490 -10.71 -9.45 2.23
CA ALA A 490 -9.40 -10.05 2.44
C ALA A 490 -9.39 -11.55 2.13
N GLY A 491 -10.37 -12.30 2.63
CA GLY A 491 -10.46 -13.75 2.43
C GLY A 491 -10.70 -14.16 0.97
N LEU A 492 -11.44 -13.38 0.23
CA LEU A 492 -11.77 -13.71 -1.17
C LEU A 492 -10.72 -13.15 -2.13
N VAL A 493 -10.34 -11.89 -2.02
CA VAL A 493 -9.43 -11.23 -2.97
C VAL A 493 -7.98 -11.67 -2.74
N TYR A 494 -7.50 -11.61 -1.48
CA TYR A 494 -6.11 -11.97 -1.13
C TYR A 494 -5.96 -13.45 -0.74
N GLY A 495 -7.06 -14.12 -0.34
CA GLY A 495 -7.02 -15.53 0.05
C GLY A 495 -7.34 -16.49 -1.09
N LYS A 496 -8.53 -16.40 -1.68
CA LYS A 496 -9.03 -17.33 -2.69
C LYS A 496 -8.49 -17.02 -4.10
N GLY A 497 -8.50 -15.75 -4.51
CA GLY A 497 -8.15 -15.34 -5.87
C GLY A 497 -6.76 -15.79 -6.34
N PRO A 498 -5.68 -15.67 -5.54
CA PRO A 498 -4.33 -16.07 -5.94
C PRO A 498 -4.17 -17.53 -6.31
N PHE A 499 -5.05 -18.40 -5.82
CA PHE A 499 -5.03 -19.83 -6.16
C PHE A 499 -5.33 -20.09 -7.63
N PHE A 500 -6.05 -19.19 -8.31
CA PHE A 500 -6.19 -19.25 -9.77
C PHE A 500 -4.83 -19.29 -10.45
N TYR A 501 -3.92 -18.40 -10.09
CA TYR A 501 -2.61 -18.30 -10.73
C TYR A 501 -1.74 -19.53 -10.43
N ARG A 502 -1.76 -20.04 -9.20
CA ARG A 502 -1.09 -21.29 -8.83
C ARG A 502 -1.58 -22.46 -9.69
N GLU A 503 -2.88 -22.65 -9.81
CA GLU A 503 -3.46 -23.76 -10.56
C GLU A 503 -3.31 -23.56 -12.07
N ALA A 504 -3.41 -22.33 -12.57
CA ALA A 504 -3.13 -22.03 -13.98
C ALA A 504 -1.69 -22.38 -14.35
N ARG A 505 -0.70 -21.99 -13.49
CA ARG A 505 0.71 -22.34 -13.68
C ARG A 505 0.93 -23.86 -13.68
N ARG A 506 0.29 -24.58 -12.72
CA ARG A 506 0.36 -26.05 -12.66
C ARG A 506 -0.16 -26.72 -13.94
N VAL A 507 -1.20 -26.18 -14.54
CA VAL A 507 -1.83 -26.72 -15.75
C VAL A 507 -1.06 -26.35 -17.01
N MET A 508 -0.57 -25.10 -17.09
CA MET A 508 0.11 -24.57 -18.28
C MET A 508 1.60 -24.94 -18.32
N GLY A 509 2.21 -25.16 -17.15
CA GLY A 509 3.66 -25.20 -16.96
C GLY A 509 4.27 -23.80 -16.93
N ASP A 510 5.46 -23.70 -16.38
CA ASP A 510 6.14 -22.42 -16.09
C ASP A 510 6.34 -21.56 -17.35
N GLU A 511 6.83 -22.15 -18.43
CA GLU A 511 7.12 -21.43 -19.68
C GLU A 511 5.87 -20.73 -20.23
N ALA A 512 4.77 -21.46 -20.37
CA ALA A 512 3.53 -20.90 -20.91
C ALA A 512 2.86 -19.93 -19.94
N PHE A 513 2.95 -20.16 -18.64
CA PHE A 513 2.41 -19.28 -17.61
C PHE A 513 3.14 -17.92 -17.58
N PHE A 514 4.46 -17.92 -17.52
CA PHE A 514 5.24 -16.66 -17.51
C PHE A 514 5.19 -15.94 -18.86
N ALA A 515 5.08 -16.67 -19.97
CA ALA A 515 4.82 -16.05 -21.28
C ALA A 515 3.45 -15.35 -21.31
N ALA A 516 2.42 -15.92 -20.67
CA ALA A 516 1.10 -15.30 -20.56
C ALA A 516 1.15 -14.01 -19.71
N LEU A 517 1.83 -14.02 -18.54
CA LEU A 517 2.02 -12.84 -17.69
C LEU A 517 2.76 -11.73 -18.45
N ARG A 518 3.88 -12.06 -19.09
CA ARG A 518 4.65 -11.09 -19.88
C ARG A 518 3.83 -10.51 -21.03
N SER A 519 3.06 -11.36 -21.72
CA SER A 519 2.14 -10.93 -22.78
C SER A 519 1.04 -10.01 -22.23
N TYR A 520 0.51 -10.31 -21.05
CA TYR A 520 -0.49 -9.48 -20.37
C TYR A 520 0.08 -8.09 -20.06
N ALA A 521 1.26 -8.03 -19.44
CA ALA A 521 1.94 -6.78 -19.14
C ALA A 521 2.24 -5.95 -20.39
N THR A 522 2.81 -6.59 -21.44
CA THR A 522 3.22 -5.88 -22.66
C THR A 522 2.05 -5.37 -23.49
N LEU A 523 1.01 -6.18 -23.68
CA LEU A 523 -0.13 -5.81 -24.52
C LEU A 523 -1.05 -4.78 -23.87
N ASN A 524 -1.02 -4.69 -22.55
CA ASN A 524 -1.87 -3.79 -21.80
C ASN A 524 -1.08 -2.68 -21.08
N ALA A 525 0.19 -2.53 -21.43
CA ALA A 525 1.02 -1.44 -20.86
C ALA A 525 0.34 -0.08 -21.06
N PHE A 526 0.29 0.70 -19.98
CA PHE A 526 -0.32 2.02 -19.92
C PHE A 526 -1.84 2.08 -20.19
N ARG A 527 -2.52 0.94 -20.20
CA ARG A 527 -3.98 0.84 -20.34
C ARG A 527 -4.62 0.43 -19.01
N VAL A 528 -5.94 0.64 -18.90
CA VAL A 528 -6.77 0.07 -17.84
C VAL A 528 -7.40 -1.21 -18.35
N THR A 529 -7.25 -2.30 -17.64
CA THR A 529 -7.74 -3.63 -17.99
C THR A 529 -8.95 -4.05 -17.17
N THR A 530 -9.64 -5.04 -17.66
CA THR A 530 -10.81 -5.67 -17.05
C THR A 530 -10.57 -7.16 -16.84
N PRO A 531 -11.44 -7.88 -16.13
CA PRO A 531 -11.41 -9.34 -16.05
C PRO A 531 -11.35 -10.03 -17.42
N THR A 532 -11.84 -9.37 -18.47
CA THR A 532 -11.84 -9.93 -19.83
C THR A 532 -10.43 -10.04 -20.41
N GLU A 533 -9.63 -8.97 -20.32
CA GLU A 533 -8.24 -8.97 -20.79
C GLU A 533 -7.39 -9.91 -19.95
N LEU A 534 -7.56 -9.92 -18.63
CA LEU A 534 -6.87 -10.85 -17.72
C LEU A 534 -7.16 -12.31 -18.11
N ARG A 535 -8.44 -12.69 -18.24
CA ARG A 535 -8.84 -14.02 -18.66
C ARG A 535 -8.30 -14.39 -20.04
N ALA A 536 -8.34 -13.46 -20.99
CA ALA A 536 -7.84 -13.67 -22.34
C ALA A 536 -6.33 -13.91 -22.40
N ALA A 537 -5.55 -13.31 -21.49
CA ALA A 537 -4.11 -13.51 -21.44
C ALA A 537 -3.74 -14.96 -21.11
N PHE A 538 -4.40 -15.56 -20.13
CA PHE A 538 -4.12 -16.93 -19.69
C PHE A 538 -4.88 -18.00 -20.49
N ALA A 539 -6.06 -17.69 -21.03
CA ALA A 539 -6.90 -18.66 -21.73
C ALA A 539 -6.51 -18.82 -23.22
N ARG A 540 -5.22 -18.95 -23.51
CA ARG A 540 -4.65 -19.18 -24.85
C ARG A 540 -3.98 -20.55 -24.96
N GLY A 541 -3.75 -21.01 -26.19
CA GLY A 541 -3.04 -22.27 -26.47
C GLY A 541 -3.80 -23.54 -26.06
N PRO A 542 -3.10 -24.67 -25.89
CA PRO A 542 -3.70 -25.98 -25.70
C PRO A 542 -4.49 -26.12 -24.40
N HIS A 543 -4.14 -25.37 -23.37
CA HIS A 543 -4.78 -25.40 -22.04
C HIS A 543 -5.93 -24.41 -21.88
N ALA A 544 -6.27 -23.62 -22.90
CA ALA A 544 -7.25 -22.54 -22.85
C ALA A 544 -8.61 -22.93 -22.23
N ARG A 545 -9.12 -24.13 -22.57
CA ARG A 545 -10.40 -24.62 -22.01
C ARG A 545 -10.30 -24.89 -20.51
N GLN A 546 -9.18 -25.45 -20.06
CA GLN A 546 -8.95 -25.79 -18.66
C GLN A 546 -8.74 -24.51 -17.83
N VAL A 547 -7.96 -23.58 -18.33
CA VAL A 547 -7.73 -22.29 -17.68
C VAL A 547 -9.03 -21.49 -17.56
N ARG A 548 -9.92 -21.46 -18.57
CA ARG A 548 -11.24 -20.83 -18.44
C ARG A 548 -12.09 -21.44 -17.34
N ARG A 549 -12.01 -22.77 -17.13
CA ARG A 549 -12.72 -23.42 -16.02
C ARG A 549 -12.13 -23.03 -14.67
N LEU A 550 -10.79 -22.92 -14.57
CA LEU A 550 -10.12 -22.45 -13.36
C LEU A 550 -10.50 -21.01 -13.06
N PHE A 551 -10.53 -20.13 -14.08
CA PHE A 551 -10.96 -18.74 -13.91
C PHE A 551 -12.38 -18.68 -13.32
N ALA A 552 -13.32 -19.40 -13.89
CA ALA A 552 -14.69 -19.45 -13.36
C ALA A 552 -14.72 -20.04 -11.95
N ARG A 553 -13.94 -21.11 -11.65
CA ARG A 553 -13.91 -21.76 -10.33
C ARG A 553 -13.45 -20.81 -9.22
N TYR A 554 -12.37 -20.07 -9.44
CA TYR A 554 -11.78 -19.23 -8.41
C TYR A 554 -12.41 -17.84 -8.32
N PHE A 555 -12.82 -17.24 -9.43
CA PHE A 555 -13.34 -15.88 -9.44
C PHE A 555 -14.87 -15.77 -9.50
N GLU A 556 -15.54 -16.67 -10.23
CA GLU A 556 -16.96 -16.55 -10.53
C GLU A 556 -17.87 -17.54 -9.75
N GLN A 557 -17.27 -18.52 -9.02
CA GLN A 557 -17.98 -19.60 -8.32
C GLN A 557 -17.55 -19.71 -6.87
N ASN A 558 -18.27 -20.55 -6.09
CA ASN A 558 -18.09 -20.73 -4.65
C ASN A 558 -17.55 -22.16 -4.38
N HIS A 559 -16.27 -22.40 -4.67
CA HIS A 559 -15.58 -23.68 -4.45
C HIS A 559 -14.38 -23.53 -3.48
N GLY A 560 -14.30 -22.40 -2.74
CA GLY A 560 -13.18 -22.12 -1.86
C GLY A 560 -13.03 -23.16 -0.74
N ASP A 561 -14.15 -23.59 -0.14
CA ASP A 561 -14.12 -24.60 0.93
C ASP A 561 -13.57 -25.97 0.45
N GLU A 562 -13.84 -26.33 -0.81
CA GLU A 562 -13.33 -27.56 -1.43
C GLU A 562 -11.81 -27.48 -1.68
N ASP A 563 -11.32 -26.31 -2.07
CA ASP A 563 -9.95 -26.10 -2.55
C ASP A 563 -8.98 -25.66 -1.45
N LEU A 564 -9.45 -24.91 -0.43
CA LEU A 564 -8.63 -24.31 0.62
C LEU A 564 -8.96 -24.81 2.02
N GLY A 565 -10.11 -25.49 2.19
CA GLY A 565 -10.65 -25.87 3.50
C GLY A 565 -11.22 -24.67 4.26
N GLN A 566 -12.00 -24.96 5.29
CA GLN A 566 -12.60 -23.92 6.14
C GLN A 566 -11.67 -23.44 7.26
N GLY A 567 -10.54 -24.13 7.44
CA GLY A 567 -9.62 -23.91 8.55
C GLY A 567 -10.15 -24.47 9.87
N ASP A 568 -9.25 -24.68 10.79
CA ASP A 568 -9.55 -24.92 12.20
C ASP A 568 -8.48 -24.23 13.07
N GLN A 569 -8.85 -23.84 14.28
CA GLN A 569 -7.97 -23.06 15.16
C GLN A 569 -6.68 -23.83 15.53
N GLY A 570 -6.75 -25.17 15.63
CA GLY A 570 -5.60 -25.99 15.96
C GLY A 570 -4.58 -26.05 14.83
N SER A 571 -5.03 -26.25 13.60
CA SER A 571 -4.14 -26.29 12.42
C SER A 571 -3.51 -24.93 12.14
N MET A 572 -4.24 -23.83 12.33
CA MET A 572 -3.70 -22.48 12.17
C MET A 572 -2.63 -22.15 13.22
N LEU A 573 -2.87 -22.47 14.47
CA LEU A 573 -1.87 -22.27 15.52
C LEU A 573 -0.62 -23.14 15.28
N GLY A 574 -0.80 -24.38 14.79
CA GLY A 574 0.30 -25.26 14.37
C GLY A 574 1.13 -24.68 13.23
N GLN A 575 0.49 -24.17 12.18
CA GLN A 575 1.15 -23.50 11.06
C GLN A 575 1.87 -22.21 11.53
N TRP A 576 1.24 -21.47 12.43
CA TRP A 576 1.81 -20.24 13.01
C TRP A 576 3.07 -20.53 13.82
N LEU A 577 3.09 -21.64 14.56
CA LEU A 577 4.22 -22.06 15.38
C LEU A 577 5.27 -22.89 14.60
N GLY A 578 5.11 -23.06 13.27
CA GLY A 578 6.05 -23.83 12.46
C GLY A 578 6.00 -25.33 12.71
N ALA A 579 4.93 -25.83 13.30
CA ALA A 579 4.72 -27.26 13.55
C ALA A 579 4.02 -27.88 12.33
N ASP A 580 4.79 -28.54 11.46
CA ASP A 580 4.26 -29.36 10.38
C ASP A 580 3.44 -30.54 10.97
N GLY A 581 2.09 -30.38 10.97
CA GLY A 581 1.15 -31.45 11.30
C GLY A 581 1.25 -32.07 12.72
N GLY A 582 2.04 -31.48 13.61
CA GLY A 582 2.20 -31.90 14.98
C GLY A 582 1.09 -31.35 15.87
N ASP A 583 0.58 -32.18 16.76
CA ASP A 583 -0.42 -31.84 17.75
C ASP A 583 0.01 -30.62 18.59
N VAL A 584 -0.68 -29.47 18.37
CA VAL A 584 -0.47 -28.19 19.10
C VAL A 584 -0.55 -28.41 20.61
N SER A 585 -1.35 -29.40 21.05
CA SER A 585 -1.41 -29.81 22.45
C SER A 585 -0.08 -30.37 22.97
N SER A 586 0.69 -31.07 22.12
CA SER A 586 2.03 -31.57 22.48
C SER A 586 3.08 -30.43 22.53
N LEU A 587 2.93 -29.38 21.71
CA LEU A 587 3.80 -28.22 21.74
C LEU A 587 3.49 -27.34 22.96
N LEU A 588 2.21 -27.11 23.24
CA LEU A 588 1.76 -26.42 24.45
C LEU A 588 2.17 -27.20 25.71
N GLN A 589 2.09 -28.56 25.70
CA GLN A 589 2.57 -29.40 26.77
C GLN A 589 4.10 -29.33 26.96
N ARG A 590 4.89 -29.17 25.89
CA ARG A 590 6.34 -28.92 25.96
C ARG A 590 6.67 -27.52 26.48
N LEU A 591 5.89 -26.51 26.12
CA LEU A 591 6.05 -25.13 26.58
C LEU A 591 5.53 -24.93 28.01
N LEU A 592 4.43 -25.55 28.38
CA LEU A 592 3.74 -25.36 29.66
C LEU A 592 3.94 -26.54 30.64
N GLY A 593 4.52 -27.67 30.19
CA GLY A 593 4.78 -28.87 31.02
C GLY A 593 5.94 -28.67 31.99
N PRO A 594 6.06 -29.56 32.99
CA PRO A 594 7.03 -29.43 34.10
C PRO A 594 8.51 -29.35 33.69
N GLY A 595 8.83 -29.58 32.41
CA GLY A 595 10.20 -29.46 31.87
C GLY A 595 10.42 -28.28 30.91
N GLY A 596 9.35 -27.63 30.43
CA GLY A 596 9.47 -26.63 29.35
C GLY A 596 9.94 -25.26 29.85
N LEU A 597 9.31 -24.74 30.87
CA LEU A 597 9.69 -23.45 31.47
C LEU A 597 10.78 -23.60 32.53
N GLY A 598 10.94 -24.78 33.14
CA GLY A 598 12.03 -25.07 34.08
C GLY A 598 13.40 -25.23 33.41
N GLY A 599 13.48 -25.49 32.09
CA GLY A 599 14.73 -25.57 31.33
C GLY A 599 15.32 -24.20 31.01
N LEU A 600 14.52 -23.14 30.97
CA LEU A 600 14.97 -21.75 30.73
C LEU A 600 15.70 -21.16 31.93
N GLY A 601 15.42 -21.61 33.16
CA GLY A 601 16.17 -21.19 34.34
C GLY A 601 17.64 -21.66 34.38
N ASN A 602 18.03 -22.59 33.51
CA ASN A 602 19.40 -23.13 33.49
C ASN A 602 20.31 -22.51 32.41
N LEU A 603 19.78 -21.66 31.52
CA LEU A 603 20.60 -20.95 30.51
C LEU A 603 21.22 -19.65 31.03
N GLY A 604 20.86 -19.23 32.27
CA GLY A 604 21.38 -18.02 32.91
C GLY A 604 22.57 -18.24 33.89
N GLN A 605 23.07 -19.48 34.08
CA GLN A 605 24.22 -19.71 34.96
C GLN A 605 25.57 -19.62 34.23
N GLY A 606 25.94 -18.41 33.88
CA GLY A 606 27.28 -18.02 33.47
C GLY A 606 27.61 -16.63 33.98
N GLY A 607 27.86 -16.46 35.32
CA GLY A 607 28.41 -15.22 35.87
C GLY A 607 27.75 -14.69 37.15
N ALA A 608 28.18 -15.20 38.28
CA ALA A 608 28.25 -14.65 39.66
C ALA A 608 27.38 -13.46 40.05
N GLY A 609 26.43 -13.64 40.98
CA GLY A 609 25.79 -12.62 41.80
C GLY A 609 24.70 -13.23 42.68
N GLN A 610 24.98 -13.53 43.93
CA GLN A 610 24.01 -13.99 44.90
C GLN A 610 22.97 -12.94 45.23
N GLY A 611 21.66 -13.21 44.99
CA GLY A 611 20.58 -12.37 45.53
C GLY A 611 19.24 -12.40 44.81
N GLY A 612 19.01 -13.17 43.75
CA GLY A 612 17.78 -13.08 42.93
C GLY A 612 16.92 -14.35 42.77
N ALA A 613 17.37 -15.52 43.19
CA ALA A 613 16.78 -16.79 42.80
C ALA A 613 15.37 -17.11 43.35
N ALA A 614 14.88 -16.36 44.31
CA ALA A 614 13.54 -16.55 44.89
C ALA A 614 12.44 -15.81 44.15
N ASN A 615 12.76 -14.60 43.59
CA ASN A 615 11.81 -13.82 42.84
C ASN A 615 11.59 -14.41 41.42
N ASP A 616 12.65 -14.89 40.77
CA ASP A 616 12.58 -15.43 39.42
C ASP A 616 11.70 -16.70 39.33
N ALA A 617 11.65 -17.51 40.39
CA ALA A 617 10.78 -18.70 40.45
C ALA A 617 9.30 -18.34 40.71
N GLN A 618 9.03 -17.25 41.44
CA GLN A 618 7.68 -16.75 41.66
C GLN A 618 7.13 -16.05 40.38
N ASP A 619 7.97 -15.32 39.68
CA ASP A 619 7.60 -14.66 38.43
C ASP A 619 7.34 -15.70 37.31
N ALA A 620 8.13 -16.78 37.25
CA ALA A 620 7.89 -17.87 36.31
C ALA A 620 6.59 -18.66 36.61
N GLN A 621 6.22 -18.82 37.90
CA GLN A 621 4.95 -19.42 38.28
C GLN A 621 3.75 -18.53 38.03
N ALA A 622 3.88 -17.21 38.23
CA ALA A 622 2.85 -16.23 37.90
C ALA A 622 2.62 -16.16 36.40
N MET A 623 3.68 -16.24 35.61
CA MET A 623 3.64 -16.27 34.16
C MET A 623 2.95 -17.53 33.62
N ALA A 624 3.27 -18.71 34.16
CA ALA A 624 2.62 -19.98 33.79
C ALA A 624 1.12 -20.01 34.19
N ALA A 625 0.73 -19.27 35.24
CA ALA A 625 -0.66 -19.11 35.62
C ALA A 625 -1.41 -18.17 34.64
N ALA A 626 -0.83 -17.03 34.30
CA ALA A 626 -1.41 -16.07 33.35
C ALA A 626 -1.59 -16.66 31.93
N LEU A 627 -0.61 -17.46 31.47
CA LEU A 627 -0.73 -18.15 30.18
C LEU A 627 -1.84 -19.22 30.20
N ARG A 628 -2.00 -19.94 31.31
CA ARG A 628 -3.10 -20.90 31.46
C ARG A 628 -4.46 -20.22 31.47
N GLU A 629 -4.55 -19.08 32.11
CA GLU A 629 -5.77 -18.27 32.18
C GLU A 629 -6.14 -17.69 30.80
N ALA A 630 -5.15 -17.20 30.02
CA ALA A 630 -5.34 -16.75 28.65
C ALA A 630 -5.77 -17.88 27.70
N VAL A 631 -5.17 -19.08 27.81
CA VAL A 631 -5.57 -20.27 27.04
C VAL A 631 -6.98 -20.73 27.43
N GLN A 632 -7.34 -20.66 28.70
CA GLN A 632 -8.68 -21.02 29.17
C GLN A 632 -9.70 -20.01 28.69
N ALA A 633 -9.40 -18.71 28.72
CA ALA A 633 -10.27 -17.65 28.18
C ALA A 633 -10.50 -17.82 26.66
N LEU A 634 -9.46 -18.20 25.90
CA LEU A 634 -9.57 -18.51 24.47
C LEU A 634 -10.41 -19.79 24.21
N GLN A 635 -10.33 -20.81 25.09
CA GLN A 635 -11.17 -21.99 25.00
C GLN A 635 -12.62 -21.71 25.37
N ASP A 636 -12.86 -20.86 26.35
CA ASP A 636 -14.20 -20.46 26.79
C ASP A 636 -14.92 -19.56 25.74
N LEU A 637 -14.16 -18.73 25.00
CA LEU A 637 -14.66 -17.98 23.85
C LEU A 637 -15.02 -18.89 22.65
N GLY A 638 -14.33 -20.02 22.49
CA GLY A 638 -14.64 -21.03 21.47
C GLY A 638 -15.77 -21.98 21.86
N GLY A 639 -16.16 -22.03 23.13
CA GLY A 639 -17.13 -22.99 23.68
C GLY A 639 -18.60 -22.56 23.70
N THR A 640 -18.96 -21.34 23.31
CA THR A 640 -20.35 -20.82 23.40
C THR A 640 -21.17 -20.96 22.11
N SER A 641 -20.87 -21.96 21.29
CA SER A 641 -21.71 -22.29 20.12
C SER A 641 -22.19 -23.73 20.16
N THR A 642 -23.09 -24.08 21.10
CA THR A 642 -23.96 -25.26 20.92
C THR A 642 -25.35 -24.99 21.52
N THR A 643 -26.36 -25.08 20.62
CA THR A 643 -27.76 -25.45 20.82
C THR A 643 -28.70 -24.46 21.52
N ALA A 644 -29.43 -23.71 20.68
CA ALA A 644 -30.85 -23.45 20.97
C ALA A 644 -31.64 -23.62 19.66
N THR A 645 -32.29 -24.76 19.52
CA THR A 645 -33.39 -24.96 18.57
C THR A 645 -34.59 -24.16 19.02
N PRO A 646 -35.17 -23.30 18.18
CA PRO A 646 -36.49 -22.71 18.48
C PRO A 646 -37.57 -23.70 18.03
N SER A 647 -38.36 -24.17 18.98
CA SER A 647 -39.67 -24.79 18.74
C SER A 647 -40.65 -23.70 18.31
N VAL A 648 -41.23 -23.90 17.13
CA VAL A 648 -42.37 -23.14 16.59
C VAL A 648 -43.67 -23.72 17.17
N PRO A 649 -44.66 -22.87 17.55
CA PRO A 649 -46.02 -23.22 17.38
C PRO A 649 -46.59 -22.76 16.03
#